data_0ebf37f2f0c9754e5835f7a72337feed
#
_entry.id   0ebf37f2f0c9754e5835f7a72337feed
#
_cell.length_a   1.000
_cell.length_b   1.000
_cell.length_c   1.000
_cell.angle_alpha   90.00
_cell.angle_beta   90.00
_cell.angle_gamma   90.00
#
_symmetry.space_group_name_H-M   'P 1'
#
loop_
_entity.id
_entity.type
_entity.pdbx_description
1 polymer ?
#
loop_
_entity_poly.entity_id
_entity_poly.type
_entity_poly.pdbx_seq_one_letter_code
_entity_poly.pdbx_strand_id
1 'polypeptide(L)'
;MARYDLIGAATDPFHGTVIDPHFAYVLDDDEMAQGSTLAAPRCCVIIKPTGTIQNVYSSDAGYDFFGAMGVHFWDRRSKVRLSSHHGEFHIHPARQDHLYTLDNGVRVHEQVFAYNHDGDDGTSVPPPVVYYRLHLENQNEIAVSFDVYGFCELRGNTAQDVQSEYDDAMDGIVTWNESTPSQTRLYAVLGGVTGWETTDDRGKLVSRHSPGALANAASATGPNPVGALHVAVDLQPQQERWLDFICVLSPTSRADLAAIRKQIPAGAVALEQTNAYYWKYLRRSILRTPDHDVNQGVLWAKANMLRVQTFAPTGWCFTNDPTRSNNSVGRDTAWMSFGADYLRPEFARDSLAAYFRLQEPDGKIVEYYDVRNDKWDDYGLNVNDNTPLMVIALWHHYAVTGNRDFVRESYPNAQRAMEYMLSQRNAQGLVWCTSTATSDWGIVGWRNVIQNYRISGASTELNSECYAALRALAEIAKLLDDGPSLERYESAAGELYDAINAHLVNPQNDLYYLTIDVDGSLRSEVTADLVFPVLFGVAPPDRAARIIGALSDAAFWTEAGIRTVPRDDLTYGPINGYGLLGGVWVAVTYWYAFAAAKYNPGFMAKALSSSFRHFSSDPRRNNTVPGQFSEWLHGEILVNQGMMLSPWDAPRYLWAAIEGAGGLNVTGSVPKINPCLSDQWRWFTAVNVPYRDTQIAWIATRMPDGLHVYTTSDLASDAPLTAYASDITDACSVADPLVTLVGFADAETTLIFLGNSSSQTITTAATIAKLPRDEHSVRTFSTVWNQWQDAGRLKRDDILDGIAVVIDAGGFCLIEISQP
;
A
#
# COMPACT_ATOMS: atom_id res chain seq x y z
N MET A 1 13.99 11.70 15.85
CA MET A 1 14.50 11.30 14.53
C MET A 1 14.41 12.50 13.61
N ALA A 2 15.45 12.77 12.82
CA ALA A 2 15.36 13.77 11.78
C ALA A 2 14.37 13.28 10.73
N ARG A 3 13.50 14.14 10.26
CA ARG A 3 12.62 13.89 9.13
C ARG A 3 13.22 14.52 7.90
N TYR A 4 12.98 13.92 6.75
CA TYR A 4 13.33 14.51 5.48
C TYR A 4 12.30 15.55 5.11
N ASP A 5 12.77 16.64 4.51
CA ASP A 5 11.89 17.64 3.96
C ASP A 5 11.13 17.07 2.75
N LEU A 6 9.87 17.45 2.65
CA LEU A 6 9.04 17.17 1.49
C LEU A 6 9.08 18.36 0.56
N ILE A 7 9.20 18.12 -0.73
CA ILE A 7 9.01 19.16 -1.75
C ILE A 7 7.55 19.19 -2.20
N GLY A 8 7.15 20.28 -2.84
CA GLY A 8 5.78 20.53 -3.26
C GLY A 8 5.00 21.30 -2.21
N ALA A 9 3.73 20.93 -1.95
CA ALA A 9 2.89 21.58 -0.94
C ALA A 9 3.36 21.31 0.50
N ALA A 10 4.64 21.38 0.72
CA ALA A 10 5.41 21.28 1.96
C ALA A 10 5.05 20.11 2.89
N THR A 11 3.83 20.03 3.37
CA THR A 11 3.43 19.02 4.36
C THR A 11 2.21 18.22 3.98
N ASP A 12 1.43 18.70 3.02
CA ASP A 12 0.26 18.00 2.50
C ASP A 12 0.21 18.18 0.98
N PRO A 13 0.34 17.08 0.18
CA PRO A 13 0.29 17.16 -1.27
C PRO A 13 -1.13 17.43 -1.79
N PHE A 14 -2.15 17.40 -0.92
CA PHE A 14 -3.52 17.68 -1.32
C PHE A 14 -3.94 19.06 -0.86
N HIS A 15 -4.39 19.86 -1.79
CA HIS A 15 -5.19 21.04 -1.51
C HIS A 15 -6.64 20.74 -1.90
N GLY A 16 -7.49 20.50 -0.92
CA GLY A 16 -8.79 19.87 -1.20
C GLY A 16 -8.61 18.49 -1.83
N THR A 17 -9.06 18.30 -3.05
CA THR A 17 -8.84 17.08 -3.85
C THR A 17 -7.71 17.18 -4.87
N VAL A 18 -7.05 18.34 -4.97
CA VAL A 18 -5.92 18.55 -5.90
C VAL A 18 -4.63 18.02 -5.28
N ILE A 19 -3.84 17.25 -6.06
CA ILE A 19 -2.56 16.70 -5.64
C ILE A 19 -1.41 17.49 -6.27
N ASP A 20 -0.39 17.82 -5.48
CA ASP A 20 0.86 18.35 -6.00
C ASP A 20 1.66 17.24 -6.71
N PRO A 21 1.87 17.32 -8.03
CA PRO A 21 2.59 16.29 -8.77
C PRO A 21 4.10 16.25 -8.46
N HIS A 22 4.63 17.27 -7.79
CA HIS A 22 6.05 17.35 -7.42
C HIS A 22 6.34 16.80 -6.03
N PHE A 23 5.30 16.32 -5.32
CA PHE A 23 5.46 15.76 -3.99
C PHE A 23 6.50 14.62 -3.95
N ALA A 24 7.51 14.76 -3.12
CA ALA A 24 8.57 13.76 -2.92
C ALA A 24 9.27 13.92 -1.57
N TYR A 25 9.91 12.83 -1.09
CA TYR A 25 10.97 12.95 -0.10
C TYR A 25 12.29 13.26 -0.81
N VAL A 26 13.08 14.18 -0.24
CA VAL A 26 14.40 14.55 -0.73
C VAL A 26 15.47 14.03 0.22
N LEU A 27 16.47 13.36 -0.32
CA LEU A 27 17.61 12.79 0.40
C LEU A 27 18.91 13.16 -0.31
N ASP A 28 19.96 13.43 0.43
CA ASP A 28 21.30 13.51 -0.12
C ASP A 28 21.82 12.11 -0.54
N ASP A 29 22.79 12.04 -1.46
CA ASP A 29 23.36 10.80 -1.96
C ASP A 29 23.84 9.84 -0.86
N ASP A 30 24.42 10.37 0.21
CA ASP A 30 24.96 9.59 1.33
C ASP A 30 23.91 9.18 2.37
N GLU A 31 22.66 9.62 2.19
CA GLU A 31 21.53 9.25 3.06
C GLU A 31 20.76 8.02 2.55
N MET A 32 20.94 7.66 1.29
CA MET A 32 20.28 6.50 0.71
C MET A 32 20.87 5.19 1.24
N ALA A 33 20.12 4.44 2.03
CA ALA A 33 20.47 3.07 2.44
C ALA A 33 19.95 2.02 1.43
N GLN A 34 18.79 2.27 0.86
CA GLN A 34 18.11 1.43 -0.13
C GLN A 34 17.47 2.31 -1.20
N GLY A 35 17.36 1.81 -2.42
CA GLY A 35 16.56 2.45 -3.46
C GLY A 35 15.12 1.96 -3.44
N SER A 36 14.25 2.70 -4.10
CA SER A 36 12.83 2.39 -4.18
C SER A 36 12.57 1.06 -4.90
N THR A 37 11.52 0.38 -4.47
CA THR A 37 10.87 -0.69 -5.22
C THR A 37 9.66 -0.10 -5.93
N LEU A 38 9.69 -0.05 -7.26
CA LEU A 38 8.62 0.50 -8.09
C LEU A 38 8.03 -0.59 -8.97
N ALA A 39 6.74 -0.58 -9.16
CA ALA A 39 6.11 -1.62 -9.96
C ALA A 39 4.93 -1.09 -10.79
N ALA A 40 4.68 -1.80 -11.87
CA ALA A 40 3.45 -1.83 -12.65
C ALA A 40 2.84 -3.24 -12.57
N PRO A 41 1.62 -3.46 -13.02
CA PRO A 41 0.94 -4.75 -12.81
C PRO A 41 1.72 -5.99 -13.29
N ARG A 42 2.60 -5.87 -14.26
CA ARG A 42 3.33 -7.02 -14.84
C ARG A 42 4.83 -7.01 -14.61
N CYS A 43 5.38 -5.97 -14.00
CA CYS A 43 6.81 -5.90 -13.71
C CYS A 43 7.10 -5.09 -12.45
N CYS A 44 8.21 -5.42 -11.80
CA CYS A 44 8.73 -4.74 -10.63
C CYS A 44 10.21 -4.40 -10.85
N VAL A 45 10.62 -3.19 -10.53
CA VAL A 45 12.01 -2.73 -10.58
C VAL A 45 12.51 -2.40 -9.18
N ILE A 46 13.68 -2.94 -8.83
CA ILE A 46 14.39 -2.62 -7.60
C ILE A 46 15.56 -1.70 -7.97
N ILE A 47 15.65 -0.56 -7.29
CA ILE A 47 16.70 0.44 -7.48
C ILE A 47 17.74 0.25 -6.38
N LYS A 48 19.02 0.50 -6.69
CA LYS A 48 20.13 0.52 -5.73
C LYS A 48 20.20 1.87 -5.01
N PRO A 49 20.87 1.93 -3.85
CA PRO A 49 21.15 3.22 -3.19
C PRO A 49 21.89 4.22 -4.09
N THR A 50 22.56 3.77 -5.14
CA THR A 50 23.28 4.59 -6.11
C THR A 50 22.41 5.13 -7.25
N GLY A 51 21.09 4.91 -7.22
CA GLY A 51 20.17 5.30 -8.30
C GLY A 51 20.09 4.33 -9.48
N THR A 52 21.06 3.44 -9.65
CA THR A 52 21.04 2.43 -10.72
C THR A 52 20.05 1.30 -10.44
N ILE A 53 19.51 0.68 -11.48
CA ILE A 53 18.63 -0.49 -11.31
C ILE A 53 19.45 -1.68 -10.80
N GLN A 54 18.88 -2.41 -9.83
CA GLN A 54 19.45 -3.66 -9.33
C GLN A 54 18.98 -4.83 -10.19
N ASN A 55 17.69 -4.95 -10.39
CA ASN A 55 17.06 -5.97 -11.22
C ASN A 55 15.63 -5.56 -11.60
N VAL A 56 15.10 -6.21 -12.64
CA VAL A 56 13.71 -6.14 -13.06
C VAL A 56 13.11 -7.53 -13.02
N TYR A 57 12.05 -7.68 -12.24
CA TYR A 57 11.30 -8.92 -12.07
C TYR A 57 9.94 -8.83 -12.78
N SER A 58 9.41 -9.98 -13.24
CA SER A 58 8.02 -10.08 -13.65
C SER A 58 7.42 -11.43 -13.26
N SER A 59 6.19 -11.39 -12.78
CA SER A 59 5.39 -12.57 -12.46
C SER A 59 5.04 -13.42 -13.68
N ASP A 60 5.01 -12.86 -14.90
CA ASP A 60 4.76 -13.60 -16.13
C ASP A 60 5.79 -14.72 -16.35
N ALA A 61 7.04 -14.46 -16.05
CA ALA A 61 8.11 -15.45 -16.19
C ALA A 61 8.53 -16.07 -14.86
N GLY A 62 8.35 -15.37 -13.77
CA GLY A 62 8.69 -15.85 -12.44
C GLY A 62 10.19 -15.82 -12.13
N TYR A 63 10.93 -14.90 -12.73
CA TYR A 63 12.34 -14.65 -12.45
C TYR A 63 12.75 -13.23 -12.86
N ASP A 64 13.97 -12.83 -12.47
CA ASP A 64 14.59 -11.58 -12.93
C ASP A 64 14.89 -11.63 -14.42
N PHE A 65 14.29 -10.72 -15.21
CA PHE A 65 14.58 -10.62 -16.65
C PHE A 65 15.85 -9.90 -16.94
N PHE A 66 16.07 -8.83 -16.19
CA PHE A 66 17.24 -7.99 -16.27
C PHE A 66 17.86 -7.90 -14.91
N GLY A 67 19.19 -7.94 -14.85
CA GLY A 67 19.96 -7.66 -13.67
C GLY A 67 20.31 -6.18 -13.58
N ALA A 68 21.51 -5.88 -13.13
CA ALA A 68 21.99 -4.51 -12.96
C ALA A 68 21.96 -3.73 -14.27
N MET A 69 21.39 -2.51 -14.19
CA MET A 69 21.37 -1.55 -15.29
C MET A 69 21.77 -0.17 -14.77
N GLY A 70 22.52 0.56 -15.59
CA GLY A 70 22.92 1.92 -15.28
C GLY A 70 23.67 2.55 -16.44
N VAL A 71 24.24 3.73 -16.22
CA VAL A 71 24.93 4.50 -17.24
C VAL A 71 26.34 4.89 -16.81
N HIS A 72 27.20 5.12 -17.80
CA HIS A 72 28.53 5.69 -17.65
C HIS A 72 28.70 6.84 -18.61
N PHE A 73 29.37 7.89 -18.17
CA PHE A 73 29.65 9.10 -18.96
C PHE A 73 31.16 9.18 -19.24
N TRP A 74 31.52 9.49 -20.48
CA TRP A 74 32.92 9.59 -20.90
C TRP A 74 33.18 10.88 -21.67
N ASP A 75 34.17 11.61 -21.25
CA ASP A 75 34.62 12.75 -22.05
C ASP A 75 35.23 12.26 -23.36
N ARG A 76 34.66 12.73 -24.47
CA ARG A 76 35.03 12.22 -25.80
C ARG A 76 36.46 12.61 -26.20
N ARG A 77 36.95 13.72 -25.69
CA ARG A 77 38.27 14.24 -26.03
C ARG A 77 39.37 13.57 -25.17
N SER A 78 39.24 13.59 -23.89
CA SER A 78 40.23 13.03 -22.95
C SER A 78 40.20 11.52 -22.86
N LYS A 79 39.09 10.88 -23.26
CA LYS A 79 38.80 9.43 -23.06
C LYS A 79 38.82 9.04 -21.61
N VAL A 80 38.40 9.92 -20.73
CA VAL A 80 38.32 9.69 -19.29
C VAL A 80 36.84 9.60 -18.88
N ARG A 81 36.54 8.69 -17.95
CA ARG A 81 35.21 8.62 -17.36
C ARG A 81 34.93 9.90 -16.57
N LEU A 82 33.76 10.49 -16.81
CA LEU A 82 33.26 11.61 -16.03
C LEU A 82 32.68 11.09 -14.71
N SER A 83 33.07 11.69 -13.61
CA SER A 83 32.52 11.39 -12.29
C SER A 83 31.32 12.31 -12.02
N SER A 84 30.41 11.83 -11.19
CA SER A 84 29.35 12.65 -10.63
C SER A 84 29.86 13.36 -9.36
N HIS A 85 29.47 14.60 -9.20
CA HIS A 85 29.55 15.29 -7.91
C HIS A 85 28.37 14.88 -7.05
N HIS A 86 28.44 15.20 -5.75
CA HIS A 86 27.35 14.98 -4.79
C HIS A 86 26.00 15.50 -5.32
N GLY A 87 24.97 14.72 -5.13
CA GLY A 87 23.64 14.96 -5.65
C GLY A 87 22.55 14.68 -4.62
N GLU A 88 21.32 14.64 -5.12
CA GLU A 88 20.16 14.38 -4.29
C GLU A 88 19.19 13.42 -4.98
N PHE A 89 18.48 12.63 -4.17
CA PHE A 89 17.41 11.74 -4.59
C PHE A 89 16.04 12.33 -4.25
N HIS A 90 15.09 12.21 -5.19
CA HIS A 90 13.69 12.51 -4.95
C HIS A 90 12.87 11.22 -5.02
N ILE A 91 12.24 10.85 -3.91
CA ILE A 91 11.40 9.65 -3.79
C ILE A 91 9.94 10.06 -3.97
N HIS A 92 9.40 9.79 -5.15
CA HIS A 92 8.01 10.04 -5.51
C HIS A 92 7.13 8.77 -5.36
N PRO A 93 5.81 8.91 -5.26
CA PRO A 93 4.89 7.75 -5.30
C PRO A 93 5.09 6.85 -6.52
N ALA A 94 5.31 7.42 -7.71
CA ALA A 94 5.35 6.71 -8.99
C ALA A 94 6.75 6.47 -9.54
N ARG A 95 7.79 7.14 -9.03
CA ARG A 95 9.15 7.12 -9.58
C ARG A 95 10.20 7.46 -8.52
N GLN A 96 11.46 7.22 -8.85
CA GLN A 96 12.61 7.74 -8.13
C GLN A 96 13.47 8.56 -9.08
N ASP A 97 13.83 9.77 -8.66
CA ASP A 97 14.73 10.66 -9.40
C ASP A 97 16.09 10.74 -8.68
N HIS A 98 17.16 10.97 -9.45
CA HIS A 98 18.51 11.26 -8.97
C HIS A 98 19.08 12.42 -9.74
N LEU A 99 19.47 13.47 -9.05
CA LEU A 99 19.96 14.73 -9.62
C LEU A 99 21.41 14.97 -9.19
N TYR A 100 22.30 15.18 -10.13
CA TYR A 100 23.72 15.45 -9.85
C TYR A 100 24.38 16.21 -11.02
N THR A 101 25.63 16.63 -10.84
CA THR A 101 26.43 17.31 -11.87
C THR A 101 27.69 16.50 -12.20
N LEU A 102 28.06 16.39 -13.45
CA LEU A 102 29.30 15.74 -13.91
C LEU A 102 30.50 16.68 -13.85
N ASP A 103 31.73 16.12 -13.84
CA ASP A 103 32.99 16.89 -13.86
C ASP A 103 33.08 17.91 -15.01
N ASN A 104 32.38 17.67 -16.11
CA ASN A 104 32.33 18.60 -17.25
C ASN A 104 31.23 19.66 -17.14
N GLY A 105 30.55 19.79 -15.99
CA GLY A 105 29.51 20.77 -15.74
C GLY A 105 28.15 20.47 -16.35
N VAL A 106 27.93 19.26 -16.86
CA VAL A 106 26.61 18.82 -17.32
C VAL A 106 25.80 18.41 -16.10
N ARG A 107 24.60 18.97 -15.96
CA ARG A 107 23.61 18.52 -15.00
C ARG A 107 22.89 17.29 -15.52
N VAL A 108 22.75 16.28 -14.68
CA VAL A 108 22.08 15.04 -14.99
C VAL A 108 20.88 14.88 -14.05
N HIS A 109 19.74 14.57 -14.63
CA HIS A 109 18.55 14.16 -13.91
C HIS A 109 18.12 12.78 -14.41
N GLU A 110 18.33 11.77 -13.59
CA GLU A 110 17.89 10.39 -13.84
C GLU A 110 16.49 10.19 -13.28
N GLN A 111 15.64 9.48 -14.03
CA GLN A 111 14.29 9.12 -13.62
C GLN A 111 14.05 7.65 -13.87
N VAL A 112 13.71 6.88 -12.83
CA VAL A 112 13.37 5.45 -12.94
C VAL A 112 11.90 5.25 -12.57
N PHE A 113 11.16 4.54 -13.42
CA PHE A 113 9.78 4.13 -13.14
C PHE A 113 9.37 2.89 -13.93
N ALA A 114 8.43 2.13 -13.38
CA ALA A 114 7.71 1.10 -14.11
C ALA A 114 6.49 1.72 -14.79
N TYR A 115 6.35 1.50 -16.10
CA TYR A 115 5.30 2.12 -16.90
C TYR A 115 3.92 1.60 -16.51
N ASN A 116 3.06 2.51 -16.12
CA ASN A 116 1.71 2.22 -15.70
C ASN A 116 0.69 3.18 -16.32
N HIS A 117 -0.45 2.66 -16.73
CA HIS A 117 -1.60 3.45 -17.17
C HIS A 117 -2.86 2.60 -17.09
N ASP A 118 -4.01 3.24 -16.95
CA ASP A 118 -5.27 2.63 -17.30
C ASP A 118 -5.42 2.74 -18.83
N GLY A 119 -5.68 1.62 -19.49
CA GLY A 119 -6.03 1.68 -20.92
C GLY A 119 -7.26 2.56 -21.15
N ASP A 120 -7.51 2.93 -22.39
CA ASP A 120 -8.66 3.78 -22.77
C ASP A 120 -10.01 3.19 -22.30
N ASP A 121 -10.08 1.87 -22.14
CA ASP A 121 -11.23 1.14 -21.64
C ASP A 121 -11.23 0.94 -20.09
N GLY A 122 -10.19 1.42 -19.40
CA GLY A 122 -9.99 1.25 -17.95
C GLY A 122 -9.71 -0.20 -17.50
N THR A 123 -9.57 -1.14 -18.43
CA THR A 123 -9.41 -2.59 -18.16
C THR A 123 -8.11 -3.17 -18.70
N SER A 124 -7.51 -2.54 -19.72
CA SER A 124 -6.28 -3.04 -20.32
C SER A 124 -5.10 -2.84 -19.38
N VAL A 125 -4.28 -3.89 -19.28
CA VAL A 125 -3.07 -3.89 -18.47
C VAL A 125 -1.88 -3.50 -19.34
N PRO A 126 -1.05 -2.52 -18.91
CA PRO A 126 0.09 -2.09 -19.70
C PRO A 126 1.11 -3.22 -19.89
N PRO A 127 1.89 -3.19 -20.99
CA PRO A 127 3.00 -4.10 -21.16
C PRO A 127 4.06 -3.89 -20.07
N PRO A 128 4.83 -4.94 -19.71
CA PRO A 128 5.89 -4.82 -18.72
C PRO A 128 7.07 -4.03 -19.29
N VAL A 129 7.12 -2.75 -18.98
CA VAL A 129 8.16 -1.81 -19.43
C VAL A 129 8.69 -1.02 -18.23
N VAL A 130 10.02 -0.98 -18.11
CA VAL A 130 10.72 -0.11 -17.16
C VAL A 130 11.49 0.94 -17.93
N TYR A 131 11.35 2.18 -17.53
CA TYR A 131 12.10 3.31 -18.03
C TYR A 131 13.23 3.69 -17.09
N TYR A 132 14.40 3.96 -17.68
CA TYR A 132 15.51 4.67 -17.08
C TYR A 132 15.81 5.86 -17.98
N ARG A 133 15.33 7.04 -17.58
CA ARG A 133 15.40 8.26 -18.37
C ARG A 133 16.54 9.14 -17.88
N LEU A 134 17.22 9.78 -18.80
CA LEU A 134 18.25 10.76 -18.54
C LEU A 134 17.86 12.10 -19.14
N HIS A 135 17.81 13.13 -18.33
CA HIS A 135 17.84 14.52 -18.76
C HIS A 135 19.25 15.08 -18.60
N LEU A 136 19.83 15.55 -19.66
CA LEU A 136 21.20 16.07 -19.73
C LEU A 136 21.13 17.55 -20.10
N GLU A 137 21.60 18.43 -19.23
CA GLU A 137 21.57 19.88 -19.41
C GLU A 137 22.98 20.46 -19.32
N ASN A 138 23.41 21.15 -20.38
CA ASN A 138 24.68 21.87 -20.39
C ASN A 138 24.52 23.25 -19.75
N GLN A 139 24.94 23.41 -18.52
CA GLN A 139 24.92 24.69 -17.81
C GLN A 139 26.13 25.59 -18.08
N ASN A 140 27.10 25.14 -18.90
CA ASN A 140 28.29 25.91 -19.22
C ASN A 140 28.01 26.95 -20.30
N GLU A 141 28.92 27.94 -20.39
CA GLU A 141 28.96 28.92 -21.48
C GLU A 141 29.59 28.37 -22.78
N ILE A 142 30.14 27.17 -22.76
CA ILE A 142 30.78 26.48 -23.87
C ILE A 142 30.06 25.20 -24.24
N ALA A 143 30.19 24.78 -25.51
CA ALA A 143 29.70 23.48 -25.94
C ALA A 143 30.49 22.33 -25.28
N VAL A 144 29.79 21.24 -24.93
CA VAL A 144 30.38 20.02 -24.39
C VAL A 144 30.05 18.82 -25.25
N SER A 145 31.01 17.88 -25.37
CA SER A 145 30.88 16.67 -26.17
C SER A 145 31.33 15.48 -25.30
N PHE A 146 30.42 14.52 -25.12
CA PHE A 146 30.68 13.33 -24.32
C PHE A 146 29.89 12.13 -24.84
N ASP A 147 30.20 10.96 -24.31
CA ASP A 147 29.57 9.72 -24.69
C ASP A 147 28.80 9.15 -23.49
N VAL A 148 27.56 8.68 -23.71
CA VAL A 148 26.75 7.98 -22.75
C VAL A 148 26.74 6.49 -23.10
N TYR A 149 27.15 5.63 -22.17
CA TYR A 149 27.09 4.18 -22.30
C TYR A 149 26.08 3.63 -21.29
N GLY A 150 24.92 3.23 -21.78
CA GLY A 150 23.98 2.44 -21.00
C GLY A 150 24.38 0.97 -21.04
N PHE A 151 24.50 0.33 -19.87
CA PHE A 151 24.74 -1.10 -19.77
C PHE A 151 23.59 -1.80 -19.05
N CYS A 152 23.34 -3.07 -19.41
CA CYS A 152 22.31 -3.90 -18.80
C CYS A 152 22.76 -5.36 -18.73
N GLU A 153 22.63 -6.00 -17.56
CA GLU A 153 22.76 -7.44 -17.41
C GLU A 153 21.51 -8.11 -17.99
N LEU A 154 21.69 -8.83 -19.09
CA LEU A 154 20.63 -9.43 -19.89
C LEU A 154 20.24 -10.79 -19.32
N ARG A 155 19.83 -10.83 -18.07
CA ARG A 155 19.51 -12.07 -17.35
C ARG A 155 18.35 -12.82 -18.00
N GLY A 156 18.18 -14.04 -17.63
CA GLY A 156 17.08 -14.90 -17.96
C GLY A 156 17.01 -16.05 -16.99
N ASN A 157 16.38 -17.16 -17.36
CA ASN A 157 16.43 -18.35 -16.53
C ASN A 157 17.89 -18.81 -16.39
N THR A 158 18.44 -18.69 -15.18
CA THR A 158 19.87 -18.86 -14.87
C THR A 158 20.40 -20.28 -15.09
N ALA A 159 19.56 -21.27 -15.32
CA ALA A 159 19.98 -22.65 -15.58
C ALA A 159 20.38 -22.89 -17.04
N GLN A 160 20.33 -21.88 -17.91
CA GLN A 160 20.50 -22.04 -19.35
C GLN A 160 21.18 -20.85 -19.98
N ASP A 161 21.90 -21.09 -21.07
CA ASP A 161 22.52 -20.04 -21.85
C ASP A 161 21.49 -19.08 -22.42
N VAL A 162 21.76 -17.80 -22.29
CA VAL A 162 20.98 -16.71 -22.84
C VAL A 162 21.55 -16.34 -24.21
N GLN A 163 20.69 -16.28 -25.20
CA GLN A 163 21.02 -15.73 -26.51
C GLN A 163 20.75 -14.22 -26.47
N SER A 164 21.61 -13.44 -27.06
CA SER A 164 21.42 -11.99 -27.22
C SER A 164 21.92 -11.51 -28.57
N GLU A 165 21.19 -10.60 -29.20
CA GLU A 165 21.58 -9.97 -30.46
C GLU A 165 21.07 -8.55 -30.55
N TYR A 166 21.77 -7.68 -31.29
CA TYR A 166 21.29 -6.36 -31.63
C TYR A 166 20.32 -6.45 -32.81
N ASP A 167 19.19 -5.78 -32.65
CA ASP A 167 18.12 -5.71 -33.67
C ASP A 167 17.92 -4.26 -34.13
N ASP A 168 18.31 -3.99 -35.37
CA ASP A 168 18.24 -2.65 -35.97
C ASP A 168 16.80 -2.11 -36.04
N ALA A 169 15.80 -3.00 -36.20
CA ALA A 169 14.41 -2.57 -36.30
C ALA A 169 13.81 -2.15 -34.94
N MET A 170 14.41 -2.61 -33.83
CA MET A 170 14.00 -2.29 -32.48
C MET A 170 14.93 -1.29 -31.78
N ASP A 171 16.05 -0.89 -32.44
CA ASP A 171 17.08 -0.01 -31.86
C ASP A 171 17.58 -0.53 -30.49
N GLY A 172 17.82 -1.84 -30.38
CA GLY A 172 18.14 -2.43 -29.09
C GLY A 172 18.64 -3.87 -29.15
N ILE A 173 19.01 -4.38 -27.98
CA ILE A 173 19.48 -5.75 -27.80
C ILE A 173 18.31 -6.63 -27.40
N VAL A 174 17.99 -7.61 -28.23
CA VAL A 174 16.96 -8.62 -27.98
C VAL A 174 17.61 -9.83 -27.32
N THR A 175 16.95 -10.40 -26.33
CA THR A 175 17.48 -11.58 -25.62
C THR A 175 16.38 -12.63 -25.40
N TRP A 176 16.78 -13.89 -25.37
CA TRP A 176 15.91 -15.03 -25.09
C TRP A 176 16.71 -16.21 -24.56
N ASN A 177 16.02 -17.20 -24.00
CA ASN A 177 16.59 -18.51 -23.68
C ASN A 177 16.07 -19.54 -24.66
N GLU A 178 16.90 -20.49 -25.09
CA GLU A 178 16.48 -21.53 -26.04
C GLU A 178 15.30 -22.38 -25.54
N SER A 179 15.27 -22.67 -24.25
CA SER A 179 14.20 -23.45 -23.60
C SER A 179 12.90 -22.68 -23.41
N THR A 180 12.95 -21.36 -23.45
CA THR A 180 11.79 -20.47 -23.30
C THR A 180 11.79 -19.38 -24.36
N PRO A 181 11.80 -19.73 -25.66
CA PRO A 181 11.92 -18.76 -26.75
C PRO A 181 10.72 -17.79 -26.83
N SER A 182 9.60 -18.16 -26.19
CA SER A 182 8.45 -17.28 -26.03
C SER A 182 8.71 -16.08 -25.11
N GLN A 183 9.65 -16.18 -24.17
CA GLN A 183 9.97 -15.11 -23.22
C GLN A 183 11.11 -14.24 -23.77
N THR A 184 10.80 -13.38 -24.71
CA THR A 184 11.76 -12.49 -25.36
C THR A 184 11.81 -11.14 -24.65
N ARG A 185 13.00 -10.59 -24.52
CA ARG A 185 13.27 -9.35 -23.80
C ARG A 185 13.98 -8.33 -24.72
N LEU A 186 13.78 -7.05 -24.47
CA LEU A 186 14.44 -5.97 -25.20
C LEU A 186 15.05 -4.98 -24.23
N TYR A 187 16.33 -4.68 -24.42
CA TYR A 187 17.02 -3.53 -23.85
C TYR A 187 17.31 -2.54 -24.98
N ALA A 188 16.74 -1.36 -24.92
CA ALA A 188 16.85 -0.37 -26.00
C ALA A 188 16.99 1.06 -25.47
N VAL A 189 17.38 2.00 -26.33
CA VAL A 189 17.32 3.43 -26.07
C VAL A 189 16.46 4.11 -27.12
N LEU A 190 15.52 4.93 -26.68
CA LEU A 190 14.70 5.73 -27.58
C LEU A 190 15.47 7.02 -27.96
N GLY A 191 15.67 7.27 -29.24
CA GLY A 191 16.36 8.47 -29.71
C GLY A 191 17.69 8.22 -30.45
N GLY A 192 17.94 7.00 -30.82
CA GLY A 192 19.02 6.59 -31.70
C GLY A 192 20.29 6.08 -30.97
N VAL A 193 20.80 4.96 -31.46
CA VAL A 193 22.02 4.29 -31.00
C VAL A 193 23.18 4.63 -31.91
N THR A 194 24.34 5.00 -31.34
CA THR A 194 25.56 5.28 -32.10
C THR A 194 26.46 4.05 -32.18
N GLY A 195 26.35 3.13 -31.24
CA GLY A 195 27.10 1.90 -31.20
C GLY A 195 26.51 0.92 -30.15
N TRP A 196 26.82 -0.36 -30.29
CA TRP A 196 26.30 -1.41 -29.41
C TRP A 196 27.32 -2.53 -29.22
N GLU A 197 27.16 -3.28 -28.19
CA GLU A 197 27.87 -4.53 -27.98
C GLU A 197 27.07 -5.46 -27.08
N THR A 198 27.06 -6.74 -27.40
CA THR A 198 26.60 -7.78 -26.50
C THR A 198 27.72 -8.82 -26.28
N THR A 199 27.89 -9.25 -25.03
CA THR A 199 28.99 -10.17 -24.63
C THR A 199 28.57 -10.95 -23.40
N ASP A 200 29.16 -12.12 -23.18
CA ASP A 200 29.05 -12.89 -21.93
C ASP A 200 30.15 -12.50 -20.90
N ASP A 201 30.97 -11.51 -21.20
CA ASP A 201 32.01 -10.98 -20.30
C ASP A 201 31.56 -9.62 -19.69
N ARG A 202 31.01 -9.69 -18.50
CA ARG A 202 30.61 -8.48 -17.75
C ARG A 202 31.78 -7.52 -17.51
N GLY A 203 32.99 -8.06 -17.27
CA GLY A 203 34.20 -7.27 -17.02
C GLY A 203 34.54 -6.37 -18.20
N LYS A 204 34.23 -6.79 -19.42
CA LYS A 204 34.48 -6.04 -20.64
C LYS A 204 33.66 -4.78 -20.80
N LEU A 205 32.39 -4.80 -20.38
CA LEU A 205 31.43 -3.68 -20.58
C LEU A 205 31.20 -2.85 -19.33
N VAL A 206 31.36 -3.41 -18.15
CA VAL A 206 31.04 -2.74 -16.88
C VAL A 206 32.30 -2.32 -16.10
N SER A 207 33.49 -2.63 -16.61
CA SER A 207 34.76 -2.30 -15.95
C SER A 207 35.02 -0.77 -15.94
N ARG A 208 35.74 -0.32 -14.88
CA ARG A 208 36.16 1.10 -14.74
C ARG A 208 37.11 1.59 -15.83
N HIS A 209 37.63 0.68 -16.64
CA HIS A 209 38.67 0.96 -17.63
C HIS A 209 38.18 0.91 -19.07
N SER A 210 36.91 0.82 -19.31
CA SER A 210 36.33 0.76 -20.64
C SER A 210 35.25 1.87 -20.77
N PRO A 211 34.92 2.29 -21.96
CA PRO A 211 35.21 1.67 -23.23
C PRO A 211 36.04 2.52 -24.15
N GLY A 212 37.03 1.97 -24.74
CA GLY A 212 37.23 2.32 -26.14
C GLY A 212 35.92 2.08 -26.91
N ALA A 213 35.84 2.43 -28.16
CA ALA A 213 34.67 2.19 -29.00
C ALA A 213 34.10 0.77 -28.78
N LEU A 214 32.78 0.62 -28.62
CA LEU A 214 32.13 -0.69 -28.61
C LEU A 214 32.48 -1.44 -29.92
N ALA A 215 32.65 -2.73 -29.83
CA ALA A 215 33.02 -3.54 -30.98
C ALA A 215 31.90 -3.74 -32.00
N ASN A 216 30.68 -3.26 -31.72
CA ASN A 216 29.46 -3.53 -32.49
C ASN A 216 29.26 -5.06 -32.70
N ALA A 217 29.63 -5.85 -31.68
CA ALA A 217 29.40 -7.28 -31.70
C ALA A 217 27.87 -7.52 -31.66
N ALA A 218 27.36 -8.11 -32.74
CA ALA A 218 25.93 -8.22 -32.98
C ALA A 218 25.27 -9.34 -32.17
N SER A 219 26.00 -10.32 -31.66
CA SER A 219 25.43 -11.44 -30.92
C SER A 219 26.39 -12.03 -29.89
N ALA A 220 25.81 -12.56 -28.81
CA ALA A 220 26.51 -13.34 -27.79
C ALA A 220 25.63 -14.45 -27.24
N THR A 221 26.24 -15.49 -26.71
CA THR A 221 25.59 -16.61 -26.03
C THR A 221 26.33 -16.91 -24.76
N GLY A 222 25.64 -17.07 -23.65
CA GLY A 222 26.25 -17.45 -22.38
C GLY A 222 25.32 -17.38 -21.20
N PRO A 223 25.79 -17.78 -20.00
CA PRO A 223 24.93 -17.77 -18.80
C PRO A 223 24.66 -16.35 -18.24
N ASN A 224 25.51 -15.37 -18.54
CA ASN A 224 25.41 -14.02 -17.95
C ASN A 224 25.70 -12.91 -18.97
N PRO A 225 24.99 -12.84 -20.09
CA PRO A 225 25.26 -11.84 -21.09
C PRO A 225 25.01 -10.43 -20.57
N VAL A 226 25.79 -9.49 -21.07
CA VAL A 226 25.67 -8.06 -20.80
C VAL A 226 25.56 -7.33 -22.13
N GLY A 227 24.62 -6.40 -22.21
CA GLY A 227 24.48 -5.50 -23.33
C GLY A 227 24.94 -4.09 -22.99
N ALA A 228 25.53 -3.40 -23.95
CA ALA A 228 25.82 -1.98 -23.88
C ALA A 228 25.29 -1.26 -25.11
N LEU A 229 24.71 -0.09 -24.91
CA LEU A 229 24.26 0.84 -25.94
C LEU A 229 25.00 2.16 -25.76
N HIS A 230 25.55 2.68 -26.84
CA HIS A 230 26.29 3.94 -26.87
C HIS A 230 25.50 5.03 -27.57
N VAL A 231 25.44 6.20 -26.94
CA VAL A 231 24.87 7.43 -27.51
C VAL A 231 25.90 8.56 -27.44
N ALA A 232 26.24 9.12 -28.60
CA ALA A 232 27.09 10.30 -28.65
C ALA A 232 26.25 11.55 -28.37
N VAL A 233 26.73 12.38 -27.44
CA VAL A 233 26.03 13.58 -26.98
C VAL A 233 26.87 14.80 -27.23
N ASP A 234 26.31 15.80 -27.94
CA ASP A 234 26.86 17.11 -28.15
C ASP A 234 25.84 18.15 -27.72
N LEU A 235 26.18 19.00 -26.74
CA LEU A 235 25.29 20.02 -26.20
C LEU A 235 25.91 21.41 -26.35
N GLN A 236 25.21 22.32 -26.99
CA GLN A 236 25.55 23.76 -27.01
C GLN A 236 25.28 24.34 -25.59
N PRO A 237 25.80 25.54 -25.28
CA PRO A 237 25.46 26.25 -24.06
C PRO A 237 23.96 26.29 -23.81
N GLN A 238 23.49 25.96 -22.61
CA GLN A 238 22.09 25.93 -22.21
C GLN A 238 21.19 24.95 -23.01
N GLN A 239 21.79 24.07 -23.81
CA GLN A 239 21.06 23.03 -24.50
C GLN A 239 20.81 21.83 -23.57
N GLU A 240 19.67 21.21 -23.75
CA GLU A 240 19.25 19.98 -23.06
C GLU A 240 18.99 18.82 -24.03
N ARG A 241 19.08 17.61 -23.53
CA ARG A 241 18.77 16.38 -24.28
C ARG A 241 18.20 15.31 -23.35
N TRP A 242 17.18 14.62 -23.82
CA TRP A 242 16.61 13.45 -23.18
C TRP A 242 17.07 12.16 -23.86
N LEU A 243 17.39 11.14 -23.06
CA LEU A 243 17.65 9.78 -23.50
C LEU A 243 16.80 8.84 -22.65
N ASP A 244 15.99 8.00 -23.29
CA ASP A 244 15.11 7.07 -22.61
C ASP A 244 15.60 5.63 -22.84
N PHE A 245 16.28 5.04 -21.86
CA PHE A 245 16.60 3.62 -21.86
C PHE A 245 15.39 2.84 -21.37
N ILE A 246 15.08 1.71 -22.01
CA ILE A 246 13.95 0.88 -21.69
C ILE A 246 14.32 -0.60 -21.54
N CYS A 247 13.71 -1.26 -20.57
CA CYS A 247 13.68 -2.71 -20.42
C CYS A 247 12.26 -3.18 -20.69
N VAL A 248 12.08 -4.11 -21.64
CA VAL A 248 10.78 -4.62 -22.06
C VAL A 248 10.76 -6.14 -22.03
N LEU A 249 9.66 -6.71 -21.62
CA LEU A 249 9.38 -8.15 -21.75
C LEU A 249 8.22 -8.40 -22.70
N SER A 250 8.36 -9.44 -23.55
CA SER A 250 7.23 -10.13 -24.15
C SER A 250 7.13 -11.56 -23.58
N PRO A 251 6.02 -11.93 -22.93
CA PRO A 251 5.85 -13.29 -22.42
C PRO A 251 5.52 -14.31 -23.52
N THR A 252 5.27 -13.90 -24.77
CA THR A 252 4.72 -14.71 -25.82
C THR A 252 5.69 -14.96 -26.97
N SER A 253 6.26 -13.92 -27.58
CA SER A 253 7.14 -14.08 -28.75
C SER A 253 7.94 -12.83 -29.11
N ARG A 254 8.95 -12.99 -30.00
CA ARG A 254 9.69 -11.87 -30.59
C ARG A 254 8.78 -10.97 -31.47
N ALA A 255 7.80 -11.55 -32.15
CA ALA A 255 6.87 -10.80 -32.97
C ALA A 255 5.99 -9.86 -32.11
N ASP A 256 5.55 -10.36 -30.98
CA ASP A 256 4.79 -9.56 -30.01
C ASP A 256 5.68 -8.51 -29.34
N LEU A 257 6.95 -8.82 -29.05
CA LEU A 257 7.91 -7.85 -28.56
C LEU A 257 8.04 -6.66 -29.54
N ALA A 258 8.13 -6.94 -30.85
CA ALA A 258 8.17 -5.88 -31.87
C ALA A 258 6.87 -5.07 -31.95
N ALA A 259 5.72 -5.70 -31.72
CA ALA A 259 4.44 -5.01 -31.62
C ALA A 259 4.36 -4.11 -30.36
N ILE A 260 4.78 -4.62 -29.22
CA ILE A 260 4.88 -3.86 -27.96
C ILE A 260 5.82 -2.66 -28.18
N ARG A 261 7.01 -2.88 -28.76
CA ARG A 261 8.00 -1.80 -29.01
C ARG A 261 7.42 -0.63 -29.80
N LYS A 262 6.54 -0.89 -30.76
CA LYS A 262 5.88 0.15 -31.55
C LYS A 262 4.85 0.96 -30.78
N GLN A 263 4.31 0.40 -29.72
CA GLN A 263 3.30 1.02 -28.86
C GLN A 263 3.90 1.73 -27.66
N ILE A 264 5.18 1.49 -27.35
CA ILE A 264 5.87 2.13 -26.22
C ILE A 264 5.95 3.64 -26.48
N PRO A 265 5.37 4.49 -25.62
CA PRO A 265 5.42 5.94 -25.80
C PRO A 265 6.82 6.49 -25.53
N ALA A 266 7.07 7.73 -25.97
CA ALA A 266 8.24 8.49 -25.53
C ALA A 266 8.22 8.64 -23.99
N GLY A 267 9.40 8.66 -23.36
CA GLY A 267 9.50 8.62 -21.90
C GLY A 267 8.75 9.75 -21.19
N ALA A 268 8.64 10.95 -21.78
CA ALA A 268 7.84 12.04 -21.21
C ALA A 268 6.34 11.68 -21.14
N VAL A 269 5.80 11.11 -22.21
CA VAL A 269 4.39 10.67 -22.26
C VAL A 269 4.16 9.49 -21.32
N ALA A 270 5.09 8.52 -21.29
CA ALA A 270 5.01 7.39 -20.37
C ALA A 270 4.99 7.84 -18.91
N LEU A 271 5.81 8.81 -18.54
CA LEU A 271 5.85 9.37 -17.19
C LEU A 271 4.55 10.11 -16.85
N GLU A 272 4.04 10.92 -17.79
CA GLU A 272 2.76 11.62 -17.59
C GLU A 272 1.61 10.63 -17.38
N GLN A 273 1.51 9.58 -18.19
CA GLN A 273 0.50 8.53 -18.04
C GLN A 273 0.66 7.78 -16.72
N THR A 274 1.90 7.45 -16.31
CA THR A 274 2.17 6.80 -15.04
C THR A 274 1.77 7.69 -13.85
N ASN A 275 2.11 8.97 -13.89
CA ASN A 275 1.66 9.93 -12.88
C ASN A 275 0.13 10.03 -12.83
N ALA A 276 -0.52 10.16 -14.01
CA ALA A 276 -1.98 10.24 -14.08
C ALA A 276 -2.66 9.01 -13.48
N TYR A 277 -2.11 7.80 -13.71
CA TYR A 277 -2.58 6.57 -13.08
C TYR A 277 -2.50 6.65 -11.55
N TYR A 278 -1.33 7.00 -11.00
CA TYR A 278 -1.19 7.13 -9.54
C TYR A 278 -2.13 8.20 -8.98
N TRP A 279 -2.19 9.39 -9.59
CA TRP A 279 -3.04 10.48 -9.09
C TRP A 279 -4.53 10.15 -9.12
N LYS A 280 -5.00 9.41 -10.10
CA LYS A 280 -6.39 8.93 -10.15
C LYS A 280 -6.77 8.16 -8.90
N TYR A 281 -5.92 7.22 -8.46
CA TYR A 281 -6.20 6.38 -7.31
C TYR A 281 -5.84 7.07 -5.98
N LEU A 282 -4.80 7.87 -5.92
CA LEU A 282 -4.43 8.61 -4.71
C LEU A 282 -5.50 9.62 -4.28
N ARG A 283 -6.36 10.08 -5.19
CA ARG A 283 -7.53 10.91 -4.87
C ARG A 283 -8.68 10.15 -4.23
N ARG A 284 -8.69 8.82 -4.24
CA ARG A 284 -9.68 8.03 -3.49
C ARG A 284 -9.27 7.96 -2.02
N SER A 285 -10.26 7.98 -1.13
CA SER A 285 -10.04 7.82 0.31
C SER A 285 -8.96 8.77 0.85
N ILE A 286 -9.19 10.08 0.69
CA ILE A 286 -8.33 11.12 1.26
C ILE A 286 -8.75 11.31 2.71
N LEU A 287 -7.87 10.97 3.64
CA LEU A 287 -8.07 11.17 5.06
C LEU A 287 -7.14 12.26 5.57
N ARG A 288 -7.66 13.09 6.47
CA ARG A 288 -6.89 14.12 7.14
C ARG A 288 -7.21 14.19 8.62
N THR A 289 -6.16 14.41 9.40
CA THR A 289 -6.19 14.58 10.86
C THR A 289 -5.23 15.71 11.25
N PRO A 290 -5.19 16.14 12.49
CA PRO A 290 -4.12 17.02 12.97
C PRO A 290 -2.72 16.35 12.94
N ASP A 291 -2.66 15.04 12.80
CA ASP A 291 -1.40 14.27 12.80
C ASP A 291 -0.85 14.10 11.37
N HIS A 292 0.22 14.82 11.08
CA HIS A 292 0.89 14.79 9.78
C HIS A 292 1.37 13.39 9.39
N ASP A 293 1.88 12.58 10.35
CA ASP A 293 2.38 11.24 10.04
C ASP A 293 1.26 10.32 9.55
N VAL A 294 0.06 10.46 10.14
CA VAL A 294 -1.11 9.70 9.71
C VAL A 294 -1.56 10.13 8.31
N ASN A 295 -1.57 11.44 8.03
CA ASN A 295 -1.93 11.97 6.71
C ASN A 295 -1.00 11.46 5.61
N GLN A 296 0.31 11.49 5.86
CA GLN A 296 1.32 10.95 4.95
C GLN A 296 1.22 9.42 4.87
N GLY A 297 0.99 8.74 5.99
CA GLY A 297 0.82 7.29 6.03
C GLY A 297 -0.30 6.80 5.13
N VAL A 298 -1.45 7.46 5.13
CA VAL A 298 -2.58 7.14 4.23
C VAL A 298 -2.20 7.33 2.75
N LEU A 299 -1.53 8.43 2.42
CA LEU A 299 -1.09 8.69 1.05
C LEU A 299 -0.13 7.60 0.56
N TRP A 300 0.93 7.35 1.33
CA TRP A 300 1.96 6.38 0.95
C TRP A 300 1.46 4.94 1.03
N ALA A 301 0.53 4.61 1.93
CA ALA A 301 -0.13 3.30 1.92
C ALA A 301 -0.81 3.05 0.57
N LYS A 302 -1.56 4.02 0.05
CA LYS A 302 -2.20 3.91 -1.28
C LYS A 302 -1.17 3.77 -2.41
N ALA A 303 -0.08 4.55 -2.39
CA ALA A 303 1.00 4.43 -3.38
C ALA A 303 1.65 3.04 -3.34
N ASN A 304 1.94 2.52 -2.15
CA ASN A 304 2.50 1.17 -1.97
C ASN A 304 1.52 0.08 -2.43
N MET A 305 0.21 0.24 -2.15
CA MET A 305 -0.81 -0.69 -2.64
C MET A 305 -0.85 -0.77 -4.16
N LEU A 306 -0.67 0.34 -4.87
CA LEU A 306 -0.60 0.35 -6.34
C LEU A 306 0.64 -0.37 -6.87
N ARG A 307 1.75 -0.35 -6.12
CA ARG A 307 3.00 -1.05 -6.47
C ARG A 307 2.94 -2.57 -6.29
N VAL A 308 2.05 -3.07 -5.42
CA VAL A 308 1.96 -4.52 -5.12
C VAL A 308 0.83 -5.23 -5.85
N GLN A 309 0.00 -4.52 -6.60
CA GLN A 309 -1.04 -5.11 -7.44
C GLN A 309 -0.42 -5.76 -8.66
N THR A 310 -0.54 -7.07 -8.75
CA THR A 310 0.08 -7.88 -9.81
C THR A 310 -0.97 -8.41 -10.77
N PHE A 311 -0.69 -8.33 -12.06
CA PHE A 311 -1.42 -9.04 -13.09
C PHE A 311 -0.53 -10.15 -13.65
N ALA A 312 -0.90 -11.37 -13.37
CA ALA A 312 -0.18 -12.59 -13.76
C ALA A 312 -0.95 -13.36 -14.85
N PRO A 313 -0.40 -14.43 -15.41
CA PRO A 313 -1.12 -15.27 -16.39
C PRO A 313 -2.49 -15.77 -15.93
N THR A 314 -2.68 -15.94 -14.62
CA THR A 314 -3.96 -16.39 -14.04
C THR A 314 -4.91 -15.24 -13.68
N GLY A 315 -4.51 -13.99 -13.89
CA GLY A 315 -5.30 -12.79 -13.62
C GLY A 315 -4.72 -11.87 -12.53
N TRP A 316 -5.55 -10.97 -12.02
CA TRP A 316 -5.16 -10.08 -10.94
C TRP A 316 -4.98 -10.85 -9.63
N CYS A 317 -3.89 -10.55 -8.92
CA CYS A 317 -3.54 -11.20 -7.66
C CYS A 317 -2.63 -10.34 -6.80
N PHE A 318 -2.62 -10.63 -5.50
CA PHE A 318 -1.50 -10.26 -4.62
C PHE A 318 -0.48 -11.39 -4.64
N THR A 319 0.78 -11.06 -4.85
CA THR A 319 1.89 -12.00 -4.58
C THR A 319 2.46 -11.70 -3.20
N ASN A 320 2.95 -12.73 -2.52
CA ASN A 320 3.53 -12.56 -1.18
C ASN A 320 4.87 -11.80 -1.18
N ASP A 321 5.52 -11.67 -2.33
CA ASP A 321 6.68 -10.79 -2.54
C ASP A 321 6.70 -10.34 -4.01
N PRO A 322 6.29 -9.10 -4.32
CA PRO A 322 6.21 -8.62 -5.70
C PRO A 322 7.57 -8.53 -6.41
N THR A 323 8.67 -8.68 -5.66
CA THR A 323 10.02 -8.57 -6.21
C THR A 323 10.62 -9.89 -6.69
N ARG A 324 10.05 -11.05 -6.29
CA ARG A 324 10.64 -12.36 -6.62
C ARG A 324 9.75 -13.58 -6.37
N SER A 325 8.49 -13.40 -5.98
CA SER A 325 7.60 -14.53 -5.70
C SER A 325 6.49 -14.67 -6.73
N ASN A 326 6.13 -15.91 -7.01
CA ASN A 326 4.99 -16.27 -7.85
C ASN A 326 3.82 -16.78 -7.01
N ASN A 327 3.94 -16.75 -5.69
CA ASN A 327 2.91 -17.27 -4.82
C ASN A 327 1.95 -16.17 -4.39
N SER A 328 0.67 -16.43 -4.55
CA SER A 328 -0.40 -15.74 -3.84
C SER A 328 -0.76 -16.57 -2.61
N VAL A 329 -0.82 -15.96 -1.44
CA VAL A 329 -1.17 -16.59 -0.16
C VAL A 329 -2.58 -16.14 0.25
N GLY A 330 -3.43 -17.10 0.62
CA GLY A 330 -4.86 -16.85 0.87
C GLY A 330 -5.10 -15.88 2.03
N ARG A 331 -4.46 -16.12 3.17
CA ARG A 331 -4.51 -15.20 4.32
C ARG A 331 -4.18 -13.77 3.94
N ASP A 332 -3.07 -13.60 3.25
CA ASP A 332 -2.60 -12.28 2.84
C ASP A 332 -3.59 -11.62 1.90
N THR A 333 -4.10 -12.36 0.91
CA THR A 333 -5.09 -11.86 -0.05
C THR A 333 -6.37 -11.41 0.65
N ALA A 334 -6.88 -12.18 1.61
CA ALA A 334 -8.07 -11.81 2.37
C ALA A 334 -7.87 -10.51 3.15
N TRP A 335 -6.77 -10.40 3.91
CA TRP A 335 -6.48 -9.19 4.69
C TRP A 335 -6.18 -7.97 3.82
N MET A 336 -5.52 -8.15 2.67
CA MET A 336 -5.25 -7.06 1.74
C MET A 336 -6.51 -6.52 1.09
N SER A 337 -7.53 -7.36 0.87
CA SER A 337 -8.77 -6.94 0.22
C SER A 337 -9.51 -5.86 1.01
N PHE A 338 -9.41 -5.82 2.34
CA PHE A 338 -10.07 -4.78 3.16
C PHE A 338 -9.62 -3.36 2.80
N GLY A 339 -8.30 -3.15 2.65
CA GLY A 339 -7.81 -1.84 2.19
C GLY A 339 -8.02 -1.63 0.69
N ALA A 340 -7.91 -2.70 -0.11
CA ALA A 340 -8.07 -2.61 -1.55
C ALA A 340 -9.51 -2.22 -1.96
N ASP A 341 -10.53 -2.60 -1.19
CA ASP A 341 -11.92 -2.21 -1.42
C ASP A 341 -12.10 -0.68 -1.39
N TYR A 342 -11.29 0.04 -0.61
CA TYR A 342 -11.31 1.50 -0.53
C TYR A 342 -10.41 2.20 -1.55
N LEU A 343 -9.64 1.45 -2.34
CA LEU A 343 -8.75 2.01 -3.36
C LEU A 343 -9.09 1.50 -4.76
N ARG A 344 -9.15 0.18 -4.92
CA ARG A 344 -9.38 -0.50 -6.19
C ARG A 344 -10.18 -1.79 -5.98
N PRO A 345 -11.50 -1.67 -5.76
CA PRO A 345 -12.35 -2.81 -5.39
C PRO A 345 -12.43 -3.91 -6.45
N GLU A 346 -12.30 -3.58 -7.74
CA GLU A 346 -12.23 -4.55 -8.82
C GLU A 346 -11.02 -5.49 -8.69
N PHE A 347 -9.90 -4.98 -8.22
CA PHE A 347 -8.71 -5.77 -7.94
C PHE A 347 -8.93 -6.73 -6.74
N ALA A 348 -9.56 -6.26 -5.66
CA ALA A 348 -9.93 -7.09 -4.51
C ALA A 348 -10.86 -8.23 -4.92
N ARG A 349 -11.92 -7.93 -5.69
CA ARG A 349 -12.85 -8.93 -6.24
C ARG A 349 -12.12 -10.03 -7.01
N ASP A 350 -11.28 -9.65 -7.95
CA ASP A 350 -10.62 -10.63 -8.84
C ASP A 350 -9.63 -11.50 -8.05
N SER A 351 -8.94 -10.92 -7.07
CA SER A 351 -8.05 -11.66 -6.17
C SER A 351 -8.80 -12.67 -5.30
N LEU A 352 -9.97 -12.30 -4.76
CA LEU A 352 -10.82 -13.22 -3.99
C LEU A 352 -11.43 -14.32 -4.88
N ALA A 353 -11.88 -13.98 -6.09
CA ALA A 353 -12.47 -14.92 -7.05
C ALA A 353 -11.50 -16.06 -7.40
N ALA A 354 -10.20 -15.80 -7.47
CA ALA A 354 -9.20 -16.82 -7.74
C ALA A 354 -9.20 -17.93 -6.66
N TYR A 355 -9.34 -17.58 -5.38
CA TYR A 355 -9.40 -18.57 -4.31
C TYR A 355 -10.70 -19.38 -4.29
N PHE A 356 -11.83 -18.76 -4.57
CA PHE A 356 -13.09 -19.52 -4.72
C PHE A 356 -13.08 -20.47 -5.91
N ARG A 357 -12.39 -20.10 -7.00
CA ARG A 357 -12.19 -20.97 -8.16
C ARG A 357 -11.30 -22.19 -7.85
N LEU A 358 -10.28 -22.00 -7.00
CA LEU A 358 -9.31 -23.03 -6.63
C LEU A 358 -9.69 -23.80 -5.35
N GLN A 359 -10.86 -23.54 -4.77
CA GLN A 359 -11.36 -24.22 -3.57
C GLN A 359 -11.34 -25.75 -3.72
N GLU A 360 -10.86 -26.45 -2.68
CA GLU A 360 -10.86 -27.90 -2.66
C GLU A 360 -12.28 -28.51 -2.69
N PRO A 361 -12.43 -29.73 -3.19
CA PRO A 361 -13.76 -30.37 -3.32
C PRO A 361 -14.51 -30.54 -1.99
N ASP A 362 -13.80 -30.71 -0.87
CA ASP A 362 -14.38 -30.83 0.48
C ASP A 362 -14.77 -29.47 1.09
N GLY A 363 -14.34 -28.37 0.49
CA GLY A 363 -14.69 -27.01 0.89
C GLY A 363 -13.55 -26.19 1.47
N LYS A 364 -12.41 -26.80 1.81
CA LYS A 364 -11.26 -26.03 2.29
C LYS A 364 -10.74 -25.07 1.22
N ILE A 365 -10.34 -23.87 1.61
CA ILE A 365 -9.65 -22.93 0.72
C ILE A 365 -8.16 -23.26 0.75
N VAL A 366 -7.55 -23.29 -0.43
CA VAL A 366 -6.12 -23.59 -0.60
C VAL A 366 -5.24 -22.57 0.13
N GLU A 367 -4.08 -23.01 0.62
CA GLU A 367 -3.16 -22.14 1.37
C GLU A 367 -2.53 -21.11 0.45
N TYR A 368 -1.99 -21.54 -0.68
CA TYR A 368 -1.41 -20.67 -1.70
C TYR A 368 -1.46 -21.29 -3.08
N TYR A 369 -1.29 -20.47 -4.11
CA TYR A 369 -1.17 -20.94 -5.50
C TYR A 369 -0.09 -20.17 -6.26
N ASP A 370 0.49 -20.81 -7.28
CA ASP A 370 1.39 -20.20 -8.23
C ASP A 370 0.57 -19.40 -9.27
N VAL A 371 0.73 -18.09 -9.28
CA VAL A 371 -0.03 -17.16 -10.12
C VAL A 371 0.24 -17.30 -11.63
N ARG A 372 1.22 -18.13 -12.03
CA ARG A 372 1.53 -18.41 -13.44
C ARG A 372 0.65 -19.52 -14.04
N ASN A 373 0.15 -20.43 -13.22
CA ASN A 373 -0.42 -21.68 -13.73
C ASN A 373 -1.50 -22.32 -12.85
N ASP A 374 -1.96 -21.64 -11.80
CA ASP A 374 -2.98 -22.11 -10.83
C ASP A 374 -2.58 -23.36 -10.02
N LYS A 375 -1.33 -23.80 -10.06
CA LYS A 375 -0.90 -24.89 -9.18
C LYS A 375 -0.92 -24.40 -7.75
N TRP A 376 -1.71 -25.07 -6.96
CA TRP A 376 -1.83 -24.77 -5.54
C TRP A 376 -1.17 -25.85 -4.68
N ASP A 377 -0.86 -25.49 -3.45
CA ASP A 377 -0.41 -26.39 -2.41
C ASP A 377 -0.99 -25.98 -1.07
N ASP A 378 -0.90 -26.89 -0.13
CA ASP A 378 -1.38 -26.78 1.21
C ASP A 378 -0.36 -27.47 2.14
N TYR A 379 -0.17 -26.96 3.33
CA TYR A 379 0.81 -27.52 4.26
C TYR A 379 0.38 -28.84 4.91
N GLY A 380 -0.71 -29.45 4.44
CA GLY A 380 -1.23 -30.72 4.95
C GLY A 380 -1.97 -30.59 6.26
N LEU A 381 -2.32 -29.37 6.67
CA LEU A 381 -3.16 -29.14 7.83
C LEU A 381 -4.62 -29.46 7.51
N ASN A 382 -5.34 -30.04 8.46
CA ASN A 382 -6.79 -30.25 8.29
C ASN A 382 -7.58 -28.93 8.34
N VAL A 383 -7.06 -27.87 8.93
CA VAL A 383 -7.65 -26.53 8.97
C VAL A 383 -6.59 -25.47 8.72
N ASN A 384 -7.00 -24.37 8.13
CA ASN A 384 -6.20 -23.17 7.95
C ASN A 384 -7.07 -21.91 8.17
N ASP A 385 -6.46 -20.78 8.39
CA ASP A 385 -7.11 -19.49 8.56
C ASP A 385 -7.58 -18.85 7.23
N ASN A 386 -7.05 -19.28 6.09
CA ASN A 386 -7.50 -18.82 4.78
C ASN A 386 -8.99 -19.07 4.55
N THR A 387 -9.46 -20.23 5.00
CA THR A 387 -10.84 -20.69 4.78
C THR A 387 -11.87 -19.74 5.41
N PRO A 388 -11.82 -19.38 6.69
CA PRO A 388 -12.73 -18.40 7.26
C PRO A 388 -12.46 -16.98 6.77
N LEU A 389 -11.19 -16.58 6.61
CA LEU A 389 -10.83 -15.22 6.18
C LEU A 389 -11.39 -14.86 4.80
N MET A 390 -11.42 -15.80 3.85
CA MET A 390 -12.02 -15.56 2.53
C MET A 390 -13.52 -15.26 2.61
N VAL A 391 -14.25 -15.89 3.55
CA VAL A 391 -15.68 -15.62 3.76
C VAL A 391 -15.89 -14.23 4.38
N ILE A 392 -15.05 -13.85 5.34
CA ILE A 392 -15.06 -12.52 5.94
C ILE A 392 -14.76 -11.46 4.87
N ALA A 393 -13.75 -11.70 4.04
CA ALA A 393 -13.36 -10.78 2.98
C ALA A 393 -14.46 -10.63 1.90
N LEU A 394 -15.17 -11.71 1.56
CA LEU A 394 -16.33 -11.66 0.64
C LEU A 394 -17.43 -10.74 1.18
N TRP A 395 -17.75 -10.87 2.46
CA TRP A 395 -18.74 -10.01 3.12
C TRP A 395 -18.29 -8.54 3.17
N HIS A 396 -17.03 -8.30 3.55
CA HIS A 396 -16.46 -6.96 3.56
C HIS A 396 -16.50 -6.31 2.17
N HIS A 397 -16.08 -7.05 1.13
CA HIS A 397 -16.14 -6.58 -0.24
C HIS A 397 -17.56 -6.16 -0.65
N TYR A 398 -18.56 -6.98 -0.32
CA TYR A 398 -19.96 -6.60 -0.57
C TYR A 398 -20.36 -5.36 0.23
N ALA A 399 -20.03 -5.30 1.51
CA ALA A 399 -20.43 -4.23 2.39
C ALA A 399 -19.93 -2.86 1.89
N VAL A 400 -18.70 -2.83 1.33
CA VAL A 400 -18.11 -1.62 0.74
C VAL A 400 -18.68 -1.36 -0.67
N THR A 401 -18.75 -2.38 -1.53
CA THR A 401 -18.99 -2.19 -2.97
C THR A 401 -20.46 -2.35 -3.40
N GLY A 402 -21.28 -3.04 -2.60
CA GLY A 402 -22.64 -3.42 -3.00
C GLY A 402 -22.71 -4.50 -4.10
N ASN A 403 -21.60 -5.15 -4.46
CA ASN A 403 -21.53 -6.12 -5.55
C ASN A 403 -22.26 -7.43 -5.21
N ARG A 404 -23.59 -7.39 -5.31
CA ARG A 404 -24.46 -8.53 -4.99
C ARG A 404 -24.26 -9.73 -5.93
N ASP A 405 -23.88 -9.49 -7.18
CA ASP A 405 -23.70 -10.56 -8.15
C ASP A 405 -22.48 -11.40 -7.81
N PHE A 406 -21.35 -10.80 -7.47
CA PHE A 406 -20.16 -11.53 -7.01
C PHE A 406 -20.44 -12.34 -5.73
N VAL A 407 -21.18 -11.79 -4.79
CA VAL A 407 -21.61 -12.53 -3.60
C VAL A 407 -22.48 -13.72 -3.97
N ARG A 408 -23.46 -13.55 -4.86
CA ARG A 408 -24.35 -14.64 -5.29
C ARG A 408 -23.56 -15.77 -5.98
N GLU A 409 -22.60 -15.43 -6.82
CA GLU A 409 -21.72 -16.39 -7.50
C GLU A 409 -20.82 -17.14 -6.51
N SER A 410 -20.28 -16.46 -5.50
CA SER A 410 -19.34 -17.02 -4.52
C SER A 410 -20.05 -17.69 -3.32
N TYR A 411 -21.34 -17.49 -3.11
CA TYR A 411 -22.07 -17.98 -1.95
C TYR A 411 -22.00 -19.51 -1.78
N PRO A 412 -22.18 -20.35 -2.83
CA PRO A 412 -22.03 -21.80 -2.66
C PRO A 412 -20.62 -22.21 -2.20
N ASN A 413 -19.58 -21.44 -2.58
CA ASN A 413 -18.21 -21.66 -2.14
C ASN A 413 -18.04 -21.30 -0.66
N ALA A 414 -18.59 -20.15 -0.26
CA ALA A 414 -18.56 -19.71 1.13
C ALA A 414 -19.32 -20.69 2.06
N GLN A 415 -20.46 -21.23 1.61
CA GLN A 415 -21.18 -22.27 2.34
C GLN A 415 -20.31 -23.51 2.53
N ARG A 416 -19.73 -24.07 1.46
CA ARG A 416 -18.85 -25.25 1.56
C ARG A 416 -17.66 -25.00 2.47
N ALA A 417 -17.05 -23.80 2.41
CA ALA A 417 -15.94 -23.43 3.27
C ALA A 417 -16.32 -23.53 4.76
N MET A 418 -17.44 -22.94 5.14
CA MET A 418 -17.85 -22.96 6.56
C MET A 418 -18.41 -24.32 7.00
N GLU A 419 -19.08 -25.08 6.13
CA GLU A 419 -19.46 -26.46 6.42
C GLU A 419 -18.23 -27.34 6.66
N TYR A 420 -17.18 -27.16 5.88
CA TYR A 420 -15.91 -27.84 6.11
C TYR A 420 -15.35 -27.49 7.50
N MET A 421 -15.22 -26.19 7.85
CA MET A 421 -14.70 -25.76 9.16
C MET A 421 -15.54 -26.28 10.32
N LEU A 422 -16.87 -26.26 10.19
CA LEU A 422 -17.79 -26.82 11.19
C LEU A 422 -17.62 -28.34 11.39
N SER A 423 -17.25 -29.08 10.31
CA SER A 423 -16.95 -30.51 10.39
C SER A 423 -15.68 -30.84 11.16
N GLN A 424 -14.81 -29.85 11.34
CA GLN A 424 -13.52 -29.99 12.05
C GLN A 424 -13.61 -29.62 13.54
N ARG A 425 -14.82 -29.46 14.09
CA ARG A 425 -15.00 -29.15 15.53
C ARG A 425 -14.72 -30.38 16.40
N ASN A 426 -14.09 -30.14 17.55
CA ASN A 426 -13.90 -31.13 18.60
C ASN A 426 -15.17 -31.29 19.47
N ALA A 427 -15.12 -32.17 20.49
CA ALA A 427 -16.24 -32.42 21.41
C ALA A 427 -16.63 -31.17 22.25
N GLN A 428 -15.79 -30.15 22.36
CA GLN A 428 -16.06 -28.90 23.04
C GLN A 428 -16.70 -27.85 22.12
N GLY A 429 -16.90 -28.19 20.84
CA GLY A 429 -17.46 -27.27 19.82
C GLY A 429 -16.45 -26.32 19.19
N LEU A 430 -15.16 -26.42 19.52
CA LEU A 430 -14.09 -25.61 18.98
C LEU A 430 -13.55 -26.20 17.69
N VAL A 431 -13.23 -25.37 16.71
CA VAL A 431 -12.49 -25.78 15.50
C VAL A 431 -11.10 -26.23 15.90
N TRP A 432 -10.70 -27.41 15.41
CA TRP A 432 -9.56 -28.16 15.93
C TRP A 432 -8.56 -28.52 14.84
N CYS A 433 -7.34 -28.06 14.97
CA CYS A 433 -6.22 -28.50 14.16
C CYS A 433 -5.61 -29.78 14.72
N THR A 434 -5.55 -30.84 13.92
CA THR A 434 -5.01 -32.14 14.33
C THR A 434 -3.49 -32.26 14.19
N SER A 435 -2.80 -31.24 13.67
CA SER A 435 -1.37 -31.28 13.41
C SER A 435 -0.56 -31.46 14.68
N THR A 436 0.41 -32.37 14.63
CA THR A 436 1.45 -32.55 15.66
C THR A 436 2.82 -32.07 15.21
N ALA A 437 2.90 -31.52 14.00
CA ALA A 437 4.17 -31.05 13.43
C ALA A 437 4.68 -29.80 14.15
N THR A 438 6.00 -29.69 14.25
CA THR A 438 6.72 -28.51 14.74
C THR A 438 7.63 -27.90 13.66
N SER A 439 7.42 -28.33 12.40
CA SER A 439 8.11 -27.77 11.22
C SER A 439 7.61 -26.37 10.90
N ASP A 440 8.29 -25.68 10.02
CA ASP A 440 8.01 -24.31 9.59
C ASP A 440 6.56 -24.06 9.13
N TRP A 441 5.91 -25.11 8.68
CA TRP A 441 4.59 -25.03 8.05
C TRP A 441 3.49 -25.75 8.86
N GLY A 442 3.78 -26.14 10.08
CA GLY A 442 2.84 -26.88 10.94
C GLY A 442 2.01 -26.04 11.90
N ILE A 443 1.98 -24.72 11.73
CA ILE A 443 1.31 -23.77 12.61
C ILE A 443 0.04 -23.27 11.91
N VAL A 444 -1.09 -23.34 12.63
CA VAL A 444 -2.34 -22.72 12.20
C VAL A 444 -2.31 -21.23 12.55
N GLY A 445 -2.63 -20.38 11.57
CA GLY A 445 -2.69 -18.94 11.74
C GLY A 445 -1.50 -18.18 11.14
N TRP A 446 -1.44 -16.88 11.40
CA TRP A 446 -0.49 -15.97 10.77
C TRP A 446 0.99 -16.21 11.09
N ARG A 447 1.29 -16.92 12.20
CA ARG A 447 2.67 -17.28 12.61
C ARG A 447 3.20 -18.56 11.98
N ASN A 448 2.71 -18.95 10.82
CA ASN A 448 2.93 -20.25 10.21
C ASN A 448 4.38 -20.61 9.85
N VAL A 449 5.35 -19.70 9.97
CA VAL A 449 6.75 -19.90 9.57
C VAL A 449 7.73 -20.05 10.74
N ILE A 450 7.26 -20.23 11.99
CA ILE A 450 8.16 -20.39 13.14
C ILE A 450 8.55 -21.86 13.33
N GLN A 451 9.85 -22.13 13.26
CA GLN A 451 10.38 -23.45 13.54
C GLN A 451 10.30 -23.80 15.04
N ASN A 452 10.02 -25.07 15.34
CA ASN A 452 9.96 -25.60 16.69
C ASN A 452 8.97 -24.88 17.65
N TYR A 453 7.98 -24.22 17.07
CA TYR A 453 6.93 -23.51 17.80
C TYR A 453 5.59 -23.95 17.26
N ARG A 454 4.87 -24.78 18.04
CA ARG A 454 3.60 -25.35 17.59
C ARG A 454 2.43 -24.51 18.09
N ILE A 455 1.54 -24.14 17.17
CA ILE A 455 0.21 -23.62 17.43
C ILE A 455 -0.75 -24.50 16.65
N SER A 456 -1.42 -25.40 17.34
CA SER A 456 -2.36 -26.37 16.78
C SER A 456 -3.50 -26.58 17.77
N GLY A 457 -4.32 -27.61 17.62
CA GLY A 457 -5.48 -27.80 18.48
C GLY A 457 -6.51 -26.70 18.29
N ALA A 458 -7.00 -26.08 19.36
CA ALA A 458 -7.95 -24.96 19.30
C ALA A 458 -7.21 -23.62 19.44
N SER A 459 -6.71 -23.06 18.33
CA SER A 459 -6.17 -21.70 18.31
C SER A 459 -7.28 -20.66 18.53
N THR A 460 -7.03 -19.69 19.39
CA THR A 460 -7.97 -18.57 19.64
C THR A 460 -8.14 -17.71 18.40
N GLU A 461 -7.07 -17.48 17.63
CA GLU A 461 -7.09 -16.78 16.33
C GLU A 461 -8.10 -17.46 15.39
N LEU A 462 -7.83 -18.71 15.00
CA LEU A 462 -8.66 -19.46 14.04
C LEU A 462 -10.13 -19.56 14.48
N ASN A 463 -10.39 -19.82 15.75
CA ASN A 463 -11.75 -19.91 16.26
C ASN A 463 -12.47 -18.56 16.21
N SER A 464 -11.76 -17.45 16.45
CA SER A 464 -12.31 -16.09 16.32
C SER A 464 -12.65 -15.77 14.87
N GLU A 465 -11.81 -16.16 13.94
CA GLU A 465 -12.04 -16.01 12.50
C GLU A 465 -13.23 -16.83 12.03
N CYS A 466 -13.33 -18.08 12.46
CA CYS A 466 -14.49 -18.94 12.15
C CYS A 466 -15.80 -18.34 12.69
N TYR A 467 -15.80 -17.78 13.89
CA TYR A 467 -16.96 -17.06 14.43
C TYR A 467 -17.35 -15.88 13.52
N ALA A 468 -16.39 -15.04 13.14
CA ALA A 468 -16.65 -13.90 12.28
C ALA A 468 -17.13 -14.32 10.88
N ALA A 469 -16.55 -15.39 10.33
CA ALA A 469 -16.97 -15.94 9.05
C ALA A 469 -18.40 -16.49 9.06
N LEU A 470 -18.81 -17.17 10.15
CA LEU A 470 -20.20 -17.63 10.32
C LEU A 470 -21.16 -16.44 10.40
N ARG A 471 -20.79 -15.37 11.12
CA ARG A 471 -21.56 -14.12 11.16
C ARG A 471 -21.67 -13.47 9.78
N ALA A 472 -20.56 -13.40 9.06
CA ALA A 472 -20.53 -12.87 7.69
C ALA A 472 -21.43 -13.69 6.76
N LEU A 473 -21.35 -15.01 6.85
CA LEU A 473 -22.17 -15.92 6.03
C LEU A 473 -23.67 -15.84 6.37
N ALA A 474 -24.02 -15.60 7.64
CA ALA A 474 -25.40 -15.34 8.05
C ALA A 474 -25.95 -14.04 7.41
N GLU A 475 -25.15 -12.97 7.41
CA GLU A 475 -25.54 -11.71 6.73
C GLU A 475 -25.65 -11.90 5.20
N ILE A 476 -24.77 -12.71 4.59
CA ILE A 476 -24.88 -13.06 3.16
C ILE A 476 -26.18 -13.88 2.90
N ALA A 477 -26.49 -14.86 3.75
CA ALA A 477 -27.73 -15.63 3.64
C ALA A 477 -28.96 -14.73 3.72
N LYS A 478 -28.98 -13.81 4.66
CA LYS A 478 -30.01 -12.79 4.80
C LYS A 478 -30.12 -11.89 3.57
N LEU A 479 -29.00 -11.44 3.02
CA LEU A 479 -28.94 -10.65 1.79
C LEU A 479 -29.56 -11.40 0.60
N LEU A 480 -29.38 -12.72 0.54
CA LEU A 480 -29.83 -13.57 -0.57
C LEU A 480 -31.20 -14.22 -0.31
N ASP A 481 -31.89 -13.85 0.77
CA ASP A 481 -33.21 -14.36 1.19
C ASP A 481 -33.20 -15.88 1.50
N ASP A 482 -32.05 -16.44 1.94
CA ASP A 482 -31.88 -17.85 2.33
C ASP A 482 -32.11 -17.99 3.85
N GLY A 483 -33.39 -18.05 4.27
CA GLY A 483 -33.77 -18.13 5.67
C GLY A 483 -33.24 -19.37 6.42
N PRO A 484 -33.29 -20.58 5.83
CA PRO A 484 -32.71 -21.78 6.47
C PRO A 484 -31.21 -21.67 6.73
N SER A 485 -30.43 -21.12 5.81
CA SER A 485 -29.00 -20.91 5.99
C SER A 485 -28.73 -19.81 7.01
N LEU A 486 -29.51 -18.74 7.03
CA LEU A 486 -29.42 -17.68 8.03
C LEU A 486 -29.54 -18.27 9.45
N GLU A 487 -30.62 -19.02 9.73
CA GLU A 487 -30.86 -19.64 11.03
C GLU A 487 -29.73 -20.60 11.44
N ARG A 488 -29.24 -21.41 10.48
CA ARG A 488 -28.15 -22.36 10.68
C ARG A 488 -26.84 -21.65 11.08
N TYR A 489 -26.44 -20.62 10.35
CA TYR A 489 -25.15 -19.96 10.60
C TYR A 489 -25.21 -19.03 11.82
N GLU A 490 -26.34 -18.41 12.13
CA GLU A 490 -26.51 -17.69 13.40
C GLU A 490 -26.39 -18.63 14.59
N SER A 491 -27.06 -19.83 14.54
CA SER A 491 -26.94 -20.84 15.59
C SER A 491 -25.50 -21.33 15.75
N ALA A 492 -24.82 -21.68 14.64
CA ALA A 492 -23.43 -22.15 14.66
C ALA A 492 -22.46 -21.09 15.18
N ALA A 493 -22.68 -19.82 14.85
CA ALA A 493 -21.90 -18.71 15.39
C ALA A 493 -22.11 -18.56 16.90
N GLY A 494 -23.36 -18.65 17.39
CA GLY A 494 -23.68 -18.62 18.82
C GLY A 494 -23.01 -19.75 19.59
N GLU A 495 -23.13 -20.99 19.09
CA GLU A 495 -22.47 -22.16 19.69
C GLU A 495 -20.95 -21.99 19.77
N LEU A 496 -20.32 -21.49 18.70
CA LEU A 496 -18.88 -21.28 18.67
C LEU A 496 -18.45 -20.15 19.61
N TYR A 497 -19.21 -19.05 19.67
CA TYR A 497 -18.99 -17.94 20.61
C TYR A 497 -18.98 -18.44 22.06
N ASP A 498 -19.99 -19.25 22.43
CA ASP A 498 -20.11 -19.84 23.77
C ASP A 498 -18.94 -20.79 24.05
N ALA A 499 -18.57 -21.64 23.08
CA ALA A 499 -17.45 -22.57 23.22
C ALA A 499 -16.11 -21.83 23.42
N ILE A 500 -15.83 -20.79 22.65
CA ILE A 500 -14.64 -19.96 22.80
C ILE A 500 -14.58 -19.33 24.19
N ASN A 501 -15.66 -18.69 24.62
CA ASN A 501 -15.71 -18.01 25.92
C ASN A 501 -15.75 -18.97 27.13
N ALA A 502 -16.22 -20.20 26.93
CA ALA A 502 -16.19 -21.23 27.97
C ALA A 502 -14.84 -21.92 28.12
N HIS A 503 -14.11 -22.15 27.02
CA HIS A 503 -12.95 -23.04 27.01
C HIS A 503 -11.63 -22.36 26.74
N LEU A 504 -11.59 -21.24 25.98
CA LEU A 504 -10.34 -20.55 25.63
C LEU A 504 -10.00 -19.39 26.58
N VAL A 505 -10.83 -19.08 27.56
CA VAL A 505 -10.53 -18.04 28.54
C VAL A 505 -9.65 -18.59 29.65
N ASN A 506 -8.54 -17.92 29.92
CA ASN A 506 -7.64 -18.22 31.04
C ASN A 506 -8.22 -17.62 32.34
N PRO A 507 -8.66 -18.45 33.31
CA PRO A 507 -9.28 -17.96 34.54
C PRO A 507 -8.32 -17.21 35.47
N GLN A 508 -7.00 -17.28 35.22
CA GLN A 508 -6.00 -16.61 36.05
C GLN A 508 -5.89 -15.10 35.77
N ASN A 509 -6.09 -14.69 34.51
CA ASN A 509 -5.94 -13.30 34.09
C ASN A 509 -7.13 -12.75 33.30
N ASP A 510 -8.14 -13.60 33.04
CA ASP A 510 -9.33 -13.28 32.21
C ASP A 510 -8.99 -12.80 30.79
N LEU A 511 -7.85 -13.26 30.26
CA LEU A 511 -7.49 -13.15 28.84
C LEU A 511 -7.75 -14.48 28.13
N TYR A 512 -7.50 -14.57 26.82
CA TYR A 512 -7.59 -15.84 26.12
C TYR A 512 -6.24 -16.56 26.13
N TYR A 513 -6.28 -17.91 26.14
CA TYR A 513 -5.13 -18.74 25.79
C TYR A 513 -4.75 -18.48 24.32
N LEU A 514 -3.47 -18.60 23.98
CA LEU A 514 -3.04 -18.62 22.59
C LEU A 514 -3.66 -19.82 21.87
N THR A 515 -3.59 -20.99 22.49
CA THR A 515 -4.22 -22.22 22.02
C THR A 515 -4.41 -23.24 23.16
N ILE A 516 -5.37 -24.15 23.00
CA ILE A 516 -5.37 -25.47 23.62
C ILE A 516 -4.74 -26.40 22.60
N ASP A 517 -3.50 -26.85 22.85
CA ASP A 517 -2.76 -27.68 21.92
C ASP A 517 -3.33 -29.11 21.78
N VAL A 518 -2.92 -29.86 20.77
CA VAL A 518 -3.41 -31.25 20.51
C VAL A 518 -3.13 -32.21 21.63
N ASP A 519 -2.13 -31.98 22.47
CA ASP A 519 -1.83 -32.77 23.67
C ASP A 519 -2.60 -32.31 24.92
N GLY A 520 -3.48 -31.31 24.79
CA GLY A 520 -4.26 -30.72 25.86
C GLY A 520 -3.52 -29.66 26.68
N SER A 521 -2.28 -29.32 26.33
CA SER A 521 -1.55 -28.25 27.00
C SER A 521 -2.16 -26.89 26.73
N LEU A 522 -2.20 -26.04 27.76
CA LEU A 522 -2.75 -24.68 27.68
C LEU A 522 -1.61 -23.69 27.44
N ARG A 523 -1.64 -23.03 26.28
CA ARG A 523 -0.67 -22.00 25.94
C ARG A 523 -1.17 -20.64 26.42
N SER A 524 -0.61 -20.17 27.52
CA SER A 524 -1.08 -18.98 28.24
C SER A 524 -0.25 -17.72 28.00
N GLU A 525 0.65 -17.76 27.05
CA GLU A 525 1.50 -16.63 26.66
C GLU A 525 0.61 -15.45 26.22
N VAL A 526 0.89 -14.28 26.77
CA VAL A 526 0.25 -13.03 26.37
C VAL A 526 1.00 -12.48 25.17
N THR A 527 0.45 -12.62 24.00
CA THR A 527 1.04 -12.23 22.73
C THR A 527 0.14 -11.28 21.96
N ALA A 528 0.64 -10.67 20.91
CA ALA A 528 -0.15 -9.77 20.07
C ALA A 528 -1.36 -10.46 19.41
N ASP A 529 -1.39 -11.79 19.34
CA ASP A 529 -2.53 -12.58 18.81
C ASP A 529 -3.82 -12.36 19.60
N LEU A 530 -3.74 -11.88 20.83
CA LEU A 530 -4.92 -11.49 21.62
C LEU A 530 -5.75 -10.38 20.93
N VAL A 531 -5.24 -9.76 19.88
CA VAL A 531 -5.99 -8.80 19.07
C VAL A 531 -7.19 -9.46 18.37
N PHE A 532 -7.10 -10.72 17.93
CA PHE A 532 -8.12 -11.38 17.11
C PHE A 532 -9.49 -11.53 17.77
N PRO A 533 -9.64 -11.98 19.04
CA PRO A 533 -10.95 -12.01 19.67
C PRO A 533 -11.59 -10.61 19.87
N VAL A 534 -10.78 -9.54 19.85
CA VAL A 534 -11.30 -8.16 19.86
C VAL A 534 -11.71 -7.74 18.45
N LEU A 535 -10.86 -7.97 17.44
CA LEU A 535 -11.13 -7.65 16.03
C LEU A 535 -12.44 -8.26 15.56
N PHE A 536 -12.68 -9.52 15.91
CA PHE A 536 -13.81 -10.31 15.43
C PHE A 536 -15.02 -10.29 16.38
N GLY A 537 -14.97 -9.50 17.47
CA GLY A 537 -16.11 -9.31 18.37
C GLY A 537 -16.44 -10.54 19.23
N VAL A 538 -15.48 -11.46 19.43
CA VAL A 538 -15.59 -12.62 20.32
C VAL A 538 -15.43 -12.21 21.77
N ALA A 539 -14.54 -11.26 22.05
CA ALA A 539 -14.32 -10.75 23.39
C ALA A 539 -15.48 -9.85 23.84
N PRO A 540 -16.14 -10.15 24.97
CA PRO A 540 -17.08 -9.20 25.58
C PRO A 540 -16.40 -7.85 25.86
N PRO A 541 -17.15 -6.72 25.89
CA PRO A 541 -16.57 -5.37 25.98
C PRO A 541 -15.55 -5.18 27.11
N ASP A 542 -15.83 -5.72 28.31
CA ASP A 542 -14.93 -5.59 29.45
C ASP A 542 -13.62 -6.38 29.26
N ARG A 543 -13.70 -7.56 28.64
CA ARG A 543 -12.52 -8.37 28.32
C ARG A 543 -11.74 -7.74 27.17
N ALA A 544 -12.43 -7.25 26.14
CA ALA A 544 -11.79 -6.50 25.05
C ALA A 544 -10.98 -5.30 25.57
N ALA A 545 -11.56 -4.52 26.48
CA ALA A 545 -10.86 -3.42 27.14
C ALA A 545 -9.61 -3.87 27.91
N ARG A 546 -9.69 -5.01 28.64
CA ARG A 546 -8.52 -5.60 29.31
C ARG A 546 -7.45 -6.08 28.37
N ILE A 547 -7.84 -6.72 27.25
CA ILE A 547 -6.91 -7.17 26.22
C ILE A 547 -6.17 -5.95 25.62
N ILE A 548 -6.89 -4.92 25.23
CA ILE A 548 -6.27 -3.69 24.71
C ILE A 548 -5.37 -3.04 25.75
N GLY A 549 -5.78 -3.04 27.03
CA GLY A 549 -4.93 -2.59 28.15
C GLY A 549 -3.62 -3.38 28.26
N ALA A 550 -3.69 -4.70 28.20
CA ALA A 550 -2.52 -5.59 28.25
C ALA A 550 -1.60 -5.37 27.06
N LEU A 551 -2.15 -5.27 25.85
CA LEU A 551 -1.39 -5.00 24.63
C LEU A 551 -0.86 -3.56 24.55
N SER A 552 -1.33 -2.65 25.39
CA SER A 552 -0.82 -1.27 25.51
C SER A 552 0.39 -1.17 26.45
N ASP A 553 0.80 -2.25 27.10
CA ASP A 553 1.95 -2.26 28.01
C ASP A 553 3.26 -1.91 27.32
N ALA A 554 4.15 -1.23 28.03
CA ALA A 554 5.44 -0.77 27.50
C ALA A 554 6.36 -1.90 27.02
N ALA A 555 6.20 -3.13 27.55
CA ALA A 555 6.96 -4.29 27.11
C ALA A 555 6.64 -4.66 25.64
N PHE A 556 5.42 -4.38 25.18
CA PHE A 556 5.04 -4.59 23.78
C PHE A 556 5.49 -3.45 22.85
N TRP A 557 5.56 -2.21 23.33
CA TRP A 557 5.67 -1.05 22.44
C TRP A 557 7.09 -0.60 22.14
N THR A 558 7.27 -0.19 20.88
CA THR A 558 8.46 0.48 20.36
C THR A 558 8.10 1.85 19.78
N GLU A 559 9.08 2.57 19.25
CA GLU A 559 8.87 3.81 18.50
C GLU A 559 8.26 3.56 17.10
N ALA A 560 8.26 2.32 16.61
CA ALA A 560 7.77 1.96 15.28
C ALA A 560 6.46 1.15 15.29
N GLY A 561 6.06 0.61 16.44
CA GLY A 561 4.84 -0.20 16.56
C GLY A 561 4.92 -1.24 17.67
N ILE A 562 3.95 -2.15 17.68
CA ILE A 562 3.83 -3.21 18.66
C ILE A 562 4.72 -4.41 18.31
N ARG A 563 5.40 -4.99 19.32
CA ARG A 563 6.09 -6.27 19.17
C ARG A 563 5.10 -7.42 19.11
N THR A 564 5.49 -8.50 18.47
CA THR A 564 4.67 -9.72 18.38
C THR A 564 4.51 -10.43 19.72
N VAL A 565 5.55 -10.39 20.56
CA VAL A 565 5.52 -10.82 21.96
C VAL A 565 6.21 -9.76 22.83
N PRO A 566 5.86 -9.61 24.12
CA PRO A 566 6.47 -8.61 24.99
C PRO A 566 7.90 -9.00 25.38
N ARG A 567 8.69 -8.02 25.79
CA ARG A 567 10.12 -8.21 26.17
C ARG A 567 10.38 -9.20 27.30
N ASP A 568 9.42 -9.38 28.17
CA ASP A 568 9.48 -10.27 29.34
C ASP A 568 8.95 -11.67 29.06
N ASP A 569 8.50 -11.96 27.85
CA ASP A 569 8.10 -13.31 27.44
C ASP A 569 9.32 -14.23 27.32
N LEU A 570 9.15 -15.50 27.74
CA LEU A 570 10.25 -16.50 27.71
C LEU A 570 10.73 -16.85 26.30
N THR A 571 9.90 -16.65 25.29
CA THR A 571 10.23 -16.90 23.88
C THR A 571 10.83 -15.69 23.20
N TYR A 572 10.85 -14.53 23.89
CA TYR A 572 11.28 -13.28 23.30
C TYR A 572 12.69 -13.36 22.72
N GLY A 573 12.79 -12.90 21.50
CA GLY A 573 14.05 -12.60 20.81
C GLY A 573 13.77 -11.67 19.62
N PRO A 574 14.45 -10.52 19.52
CA PRO A 574 14.06 -9.43 18.62
C PRO A 574 14.10 -9.79 17.12
N ILE A 575 14.70 -10.94 16.77
CA ILE A 575 14.74 -11.50 15.40
C ILE A 575 14.31 -12.97 15.36
N ASN A 576 13.96 -13.57 16.49
CA ASN A 576 13.64 -15.00 16.55
C ASN A 576 12.39 -15.32 15.70
N GLY A 577 12.44 -16.49 15.02
CA GLY A 577 11.35 -16.96 14.18
C GLY A 577 10.95 -15.91 13.11
N TYR A 578 11.90 -15.35 12.40
CA TYR A 578 11.66 -14.26 11.43
C TYR A 578 10.95 -13.04 12.06
N GLY A 579 11.31 -12.69 13.30
CA GLY A 579 10.69 -11.60 14.04
C GLY A 579 9.31 -11.92 14.64
N LEU A 580 8.77 -13.11 14.45
CA LEU A 580 7.46 -13.51 14.97
C LEU A 580 7.48 -13.79 16.49
N LEU A 581 8.65 -13.79 17.13
CA LEU A 581 8.85 -13.96 18.56
C LEU A 581 9.53 -12.73 19.19
N GLY A 582 9.16 -11.51 18.78
CA GLY A 582 9.63 -10.27 19.41
C GLY A 582 10.06 -9.16 18.46
N GLY A 583 10.03 -9.38 17.16
CA GLY A 583 10.14 -8.32 16.16
C GLY A 583 8.87 -7.45 16.08
N VAL A 584 8.93 -6.35 15.34
CA VAL A 584 7.78 -5.52 15.01
C VAL A 584 7.33 -5.89 13.60
N TRP A 585 6.30 -6.73 13.52
CA TRP A 585 5.57 -6.95 12.28
C TRP A 585 4.53 -5.86 12.14
N VAL A 586 4.72 -5.00 11.16
CA VAL A 586 3.98 -3.72 11.10
C VAL A 586 2.49 -3.95 10.88
N ALA A 587 2.11 -4.99 10.14
CA ALA A 587 0.73 -5.44 9.97
C ALA A 587 0.00 -5.68 11.30
N VAL A 588 0.68 -6.24 12.31
CA VAL A 588 0.12 -6.45 13.65
C VAL A 588 -0.19 -5.13 14.35
N THR A 589 0.63 -4.11 14.10
CA THR A 589 0.37 -2.75 14.60
C THR A 589 -0.95 -2.20 14.05
N TYR A 590 -1.33 -2.53 12.83
CA TYR A 590 -2.59 -2.07 12.22
C TYR A 590 -3.80 -2.87 12.69
N TRP A 591 -3.67 -4.18 12.91
CA TRP A 591 -4.69 -4.96 13.61
C TRP A 591 -4.96 -4.39 15.02
N TYR A 592 -3.88 -4.07 15.74
CA TYR A 592 -4.00 -3.43 17.04
C TYR A 592 -4.67 -2.05 16.93
N ALA A 593 -4.28 -1.21 15.97
CA ALA A 593 -4.86 0.11 15.75
C ALA A 593 -6.39 0.03 15.57
N PHE A 594 -6.85 -0.89 14.73
CA PHE A 594 -8.29 -1.12 14.53
C PHE A 594 -8.97 -1.59 15.82
N ALA A 595 -8.44 -2.61 16.47
CA ALA A 595 -9.01 -3.17 17.70
C ALA A 595 -9.04 -2.13 18.85
N ALA A 596 -8.00 -1.30 18.95
CA ALA A 596 -7.88 -0.27 19.99
C ALA A 596 -8.77 0.95 19.75
N ALA A 597 -9.21 1.20 18.53
CA ALA A 597 -9.92 2.44 18.15
C ALA A 597 -11.07 2.76 19.12
N LYS A 598 -11.89 1.78 19.47
CA LYS A 598 -13.02 1.93 20.40
C LYS A 598 -12.61 2.01 21.87
N TYR A 599 -11.53 1.33 22.28
CA TYR A 599 -11.18 1.12 23.69
C TYR A 599 -10.03 2.02 24.16
N ASN A 600 -9.13 2.38 23.26
CA ASN A 600 -7.99 3.24 23.53
C ASN A 600 -7.60 4.06 22.28
N PRO A 601 -8.39 5.10 21.93
CA PRO A 601 -8.11 5.93 20.74
C PRO A 601 -6.72 6.59 20.74
N GLY A 602 -6.13 6.84 21.92
CA GLY A 602 -4.77 7.38 22.04
C GLY A 602 -3.71 6.41 21.50
N PHE A 603 -3.82 5.12 21.83
CA PHE A 603 -2.92 4.10 21.28
C PHE A 603 -3.24 3.75 19.83
N MET A 604 -4.50 3.82 19.40
CA MET A 604 -4.83 3.74 17.97
C MET A 604 -4.10 4.81 17.17
N ALA A 605 -4.20 6.07 17.57
CA ALA A 605 -3.49 7.17 16.92
C ALA A 605 -1.96 6.98 16.96
N LYS A 606 -1.41 6.55 18.12
CA LYS A 606 0.01 6.19 18.26
C LYS A 606 0.42 5.09 17.29
N ALA A 607 -0.38 4.04 17.11
CA ALA A 607 -0.08 2.92 16.23
C ALA A 607 0.03 3.36 14.76
N LEU A 608 -0.91 4.17 14.29
CA LEU A 608 -0.90 4.72 12.93
C LEU A 608 0.25 5.71 12.72
N SER A 609 0.45 6.64 13.66
CA SER A 609 1.48 7.69 13.55
C SER A 609 2.90 7.12 13.64
N SER A 610 3.18 6.28 14.66
CA SER A 610 4.56 5.84 14.94
C SER A 610 5.14 4.95 13.85
N SER A 611 4.34 4.07 13.27
CA SER A 611 4.81 3.17 12.21
C SER A 611 5.22 3.96 10.96
N PHE A 612 4.40 4.91 10.52
CA PHE A 612 4.74 5.71 9.35
C PHE A 612 5.87 6.72 9.63
N ARG A 613 5.91 7.32 10.82
CA ARG A 613 7.04 8.15 11.25
C ARG A 613 8.36 7.40 11.13
N HIS A 614 8.36 6.12 11.46
CA HIS A 614 9.54 5.27 11.32
C HIS A 614 9.94 5.12 9.85
N PHE A 615 9.01 4.84 8.95
CA PHE A 615 9.25 4.71 7.51
C PHE A 615 9.66 6.03 6.82
N SER A 616 9.35 7.17 7.40
CA SER A 616 9.76 8.49 6.91
C SER A 616 11.00 9.05 7.64
N SER A 617 11.68 8.24 8.44
CA SER A 617 12.90 8.64 9.17
C SER A 617 14.18 8.25 8.43
N ASP A 618 15.35 8.52 9.02
CA ASP A 618 16.68 8.34 8.42
C ASP A 618 16.92 6.89 7.93
N PRO A 619 17.03 6.64 6.61
CA PRO A 619 17.22 5.30 6.04
C PRO A 619 18.51 4.62 6.51
N ARG A 620 19.55 5.37 6.85
CA ARG A 620 20.83 4.82 7.34
C ARG A 620 20.67 4.13 8.71
N ARG A 621 19.62 4.51 9.46
CA ARG A 621 19.34 3.94 10.80
C ARG A 621 18.35 2.80 10.76
N ASN A 622 17.35 2.87 9.88
CA ASN A 622 16.27 1.90 9.84
C ASN A 622 16.30 0.95 8.63
N ASN A 623 17.20 1.21 7.66
CA ASN A 623 17.32 0.42 6.43
C ASN A 623 15.99 0.32 5.68
N THR A 624 15.30 1.44 5.53
CA THR A 624 14.03 1.56 4.79
C THR A 624 14.16 2.59 3.66
N VAL A 625 13.11 2.76 2.88
CA VAL A 625 12.98 3.84 1.90
C VAL A 625 11.87 4.77 2.39
N PRO A 626 12.07 6.08 2.50
CA PRO A 626 11.02 6.99 2.94
C PRO A 626 9.72 6.82 2.17
N GLY A 627 8.61 6.70 2.90
CA GLY A 627 7.29 6.44 2.33
C GLY A 627 7.01 5.01 1.90
N GLN A 628 7.99 4.10 1.94
CA GLN A 628 7.82 2.70 1.56
C GLN A 628 7.61 1.82 2.80
N PHE A 629 6.53 1.04 2.81
CA PHE A 629 6.21 0.13 3.90
C PHE A 629 7.05 -1.13 3.78
N SER A 630 7.91 -1.40 4.77
CA SER A 630 8.66 -2.63 4.89
C SER A 630 7.96 -3.63 5.82
N GLU A 631 8.31 -4.92 5.69
CA GLU A 631 7.57 -6.01 6.29
C GLU A 631 7.68 -6.09 7.81
N TRP A 632 8.91 -6.23 8.34
CA TRP A 632 9.12 -6.33 9.77
C TRP A 632 10.47 -5.76 10.21
N LEU A 633 10.52 -5.33 11.45
CA LEU A 633 11.67 -4.65 12.03
C LEU A 633 12.22 -5.46 13.19
N HIS A 634 13.53 -5.36 13.40
CA HIS A 634 14.19 -5.88 14.59
C HIS A 634 13.57 -5.26 15.86
N GLY A 635 13.16 -6.10 16.82
CA GLY A 635 12.37 -5.68 17.98
C GLY A 635 13.01 -4.65 18.92
N GLU A 636 14.34 -4.39 18.81
CA GLU A 636 15.07 -3.45 19.66
C GLU A 636 15.62 -2.27 18.88
N ILE A 637 16.41 -2.51 17.82
CA ILE A 637 17.08 -1.46 17.06
C ILE A 637 16.26 -0.93 15.89
N LEU A 638 15.11 -1.53 15.62
CA LEU A 638 14.11 -1.13 14.64
C LEU A 638 14.64 -1.02 13.20
N VAL A 639 15.67 -1.78 12.88
CA VAL A 639 16.19 -1.91 11.51
C VAL A 639 15.32 -2.91 10.76
N ASN A 640 14.97 -2.58 9.52
CA ASN A 640 14.23 -3.50 8.66
C ASN A 640 15.00 -4.82 8.45
N GLN A 641 14.30 -5.92 8.64
CA GLN A 641 14.79 -7.30 8.49
C GLN A 641 14.02 -8.07 7.42
N GLY A 642 12.88 -7.56 6.99
CA GLY A 642 12.02 -8.18 6.01
C GLY A 642 12.10 -7.55 4.62
N MET A 643 11.06 -7.73 3.83
CA MET A 643 10.95 -7.13 2.50
C MET A 643 10.95 -5.62 2.55
N MET A 644 11.57 -4.98 1.56
CA MET A 644 11.58 -3.51 1.44
C MET A 644 10.21 -2.95 1.08
N LEU A 645 9.45 -3.66 0.26
CA LEU A 645 8.08 -3.33 -0.09
C LEU A 645 7.18 -4.50 0.31
N SER A 646 6.47 -4.33 1.41
CA SER A 646 5.54 -5.33 1.92
C SER A 646 4.18 -5.21 1.24
N PRO A 647 3.66 -6.31 0.67
CA PRO A 647 2.36 -6.28 0.03
C PRO A 647 1.19 -6.27 1.03
N TRP A 648 1.38 -6.67 2.27
CA TRP A 648 0.30 -6.83 3.26
C TRP A 648 0.18 -5.72 4.30
N ASP A 649 1.18 -4.84 4.47
CA ASP A 649 1.14 -3.80 5.51
C ASP A 649 0.29 -2.59 5.09
N ALA A 650 0.54 -2.07 3.90
CA ALA A 650 -0.12 -0.85 3.42
C ALA A 650 -1.66 -0.96 3.32
N PRO A 651 -2.26 -2.08 2.83
CA PRO A 651 -3.72 -2.22 2.82
C PRO A 651 -4.32 -2.24 4.22
N ARG A 652 -3.67 -2.88 5.19
CA ARG A 652 -4.14 -2.90 6.58
C ARG A 652 -4.05 -1.52 7.23
N TYR A 653 -3.04 -0.72 6.88
CA TYR A 653 -2.95 0.68 7.32
C TYR A 653 -4.17 1.48 6.87
N LEU A 654 -4.48 1.43 5.57
CA LEU A 654 -5.61 2.15 4.99
C LEU A 654 -6.94 1.72 5.63
N TRP A 655 -7.17 0.42 5.77
CA TRP A 655 -8.34 -0.13 6.44
C TRP A 655 -8.46 0.35 7.89
N ALA A 656 -7.39 0.25 8.69
CA ALA A 656 -7.39 0.70 10.09
C ALA A 656 -7.61 2.23 10.21
N ALA A 657 -7.14 3.01 9.26
CA ALA A 657 -7.37 4.45 9.23
C ALA A 657 -8.83 4.81 8.88
N ILE A 658 -9.44 4.11 7.91
CA ILE A 658 -10.83 4.38 7.47
C ILE A 658 -11.83 3.82 8.47
N GLU A 659 -11.76 2.53 8.77
CA GLU A 659 -12.75 1.85 9.61
C GLU A 659 -12.44 1.98 11.10
N GLY A 660 -11.16 1.95 11.50
CA GLY A 660 -10.74 2.15 12.88
C GLY A 660 -10.87 3.59 13.32
N ALA A 661 -10.00 4.46 12.84
CA ALA A 661 -9.99 5.88 13.24
C ALA A 661 -11.18 6.67 12.71
N GLY A 662 -11.47 6.53 11.42
CA GLY A 662 -12.61 7.19 10.76
C GLY A 662 -13.96 6.63 11.15
N GLY A 663 -14.00 5.42 11.74
CA GLY A 663 -15.19 4.80 12.32
C GLY A 663 -16.23 4.34 11.30
N LEU A 664 -15.84 4.15 10.04
CA LEU A 664 -16.75 3.63 9.02
C LEU A 664 -16.99 2.13 9.25
N ASN A 665 -18.10 1.78 9.89
CA ASN A 665 -18.49 0.39 10.12
C ASN A 665 -19.50 -0.03 9.07
N VAL A 666 -19.04 -0.72 8.03
CA VAL A 666 -19.89 -1.20 6.91
C VAL A 666 -20.35 -2.64 7.09
N THR A 667 -19.63 -3.45 7.86
CA THR A 667 -19.91 -4.88 8.06
C THR A 667 -20.91 -5.18 9.16
N GLY A 668 -21.28 -4.18 9.94
CA GLY A 668 -22.32 -4.30 10.98
C GLY A 668 -23.73 -4.46 10.39
N SER A 669 -24.66 -4.93 11.21
CA SER A 669 -26.08 -5.09 10.81
C SER A 669 -26.72 -3.79 10.33
N VAL A 670 -26.24 -2.65 10.83
CA VAL A 670 -26.59 -1.29 10.38
C VAL A 670 -25.28 -0.56 10.13
N PRO A 671 -24.94 -0.21 8.88
CA PRO A 671 -23.75 0.59 8.59
C PRO A 671 -23.78 1.95 9.28
N LYS A 672 -22.63 2.35 9.85
CA LYS A 672 -22.52 3.58 10.66
C LYS A 672 -21.20 4.31 10.42
N ILE A 673 -21.17 5.58 10.76
CA ILE A 673 -19.95 6.39 10.87
C ILE A 673 -19.80 6.78 12.36
N ASN A 674 -18.87 6.12 13.06
CA ASN A 674 -18.59 6.35 14.48
C ASN A 674 -17.09 6.64 14.70
N PRO A 675 -16.62 7.87 14.40
CA PRO A 675 -15.21 8.20 14.46
C PRO A 675 -14.62 8.05 15.86
N CYS A 676 -13.40 7.54 15.93
CA CYS A 676 -12.67 7.28 17.17
C CYS A 676 -11.50 8.27 17.30
N LEU A 677 -11.79 9.51 17.75
CA LEU A 677 -10.76 10.53 17.89
C LEU A 677 -9.96 10.34 19.18
N SER A 678 -8.62 10.37 19.09
CA SER A 678 -7.76 10.49 20.26
C SER A 678 -7.93 11.88 20.92
N ASP A 679 -7.44 12.03 22.14
CA ASP A 679 -7.48 13.34 22.81
C ASP A 679 -6.63 14.41 22.12
N GLN A 680 -5.65 13.98 21.31
CA GLN A 680 -4.80 14.87 20.51
C GLN A 680 -5.45 15.28 19.17
N TRP A 681 -6.49 14.54 18.73
CA TRP A 681 -7.20 14.81 17.49
C TRP A 681 -8.51 15.52 17.77
N ARG A 682 -8.55 16.80 17.47
CA ARG A 682 -9.75 17.61 17.60
C ARG A 682 -10.70 17.45 16.41
N TRP A 683 -10.19 16.90 15.31
CA TRP A 683 -10.93 16.69 14.08
C TRP A 683 -10.38 15.51 13.26
N PHE A 684 -11.21 15.02 12.38
CA PHE A 684 -10.91 14.03 11.37
C PHE A 684 -11.74 14.31 10.13
N THR A 685 -11.20 14.17 8.95
CA THR A 685 -11.94 14.24 7.70
C THR A 685 -11.62 13.06 6.80
N ALA A 686 -12.61 12.60 6.06
CA ALA A 686 -12.45 11.66 4.97
C ALA A 686 -13.31 12.11 3.79
N VAL A 687 -12.73 12.14 2.60
CA VAL A 687 -13.41 12.52 1.36
C VAL A 687 -13.09 11.51 0.25
N ASN A 688 -13.97 11.41 -0.74
CA ASN A 688 -13.84 10.49 -1.88
C ASN A 688 -13.69 9.02 -1.44
N VAL A 689 -14.34 8.61 -0.34
CA VAL A 689 -14.29 7.22 0.12
C VAL A 689 -15.29 6.40 -0.67
N PRO A 690 -14.85 5.37 -1.43
CA PRO A 690 -15.76 4.48 -2.14
C PRO A 690 -16.73 3.79 -1.18
N TYR A 691 -18.01 3.86 -1.47
CA TYR A 691 -19.04 3.15 -0.74
C TYR A 691 -20.22 2.84 -1.67
N ARG A 692 -20.41 1.56 -1.98
CA ARG A 692 -21.39 1.08 -2.97
C ARG A 692 -21.22 1.82 -4.31
N ASP A 693 -22.29 2.33 -4.87
CA ASP A 693 -22.27 3.00 -6.19
C ASP A 693 -21.86 4.49 -6.09
N THR A 694 -21.44 4.96 -4.90
CA THR A 694 -21.13 6.37 -4.64
C THR A 694 -19.77 6.55 -3.98
N GLN A 695 -19.41 7.81 -3.80
CA GLN A 695 -18.33 8.22 -2.91
C GLN A 695 -18.97 9.00 -1.76
N ILE A 696 -18.54 8.72 -0.54
CA ILE A 696 -18.99 9.41 0.66
C ILE A 696 -17.86 10.25 1.24
N ALA A 697 -18.27 11.29 1.96
CA ALA A 697 -17.36 12.14 2.72
C ALA A 697 -17.95 12.38 4.11
N TRP A 698 -17.06 12.52 5.10
CA TRP A 698 -17.47 12.92 6.44
C TRP A 698 -16.40 13.74 7.15
N ILE A 699 -16.85 14.56 8.06
CA ILE A 699 -16.05 15.36 8.98
C ILE A 699 -16.47 14.95 10.39
N ALA A 700 -15.52 14.71 11.26
CA ALA A 700 -15.76 14.56 12.70
C ALA A 700 -15.03 15.67 13.45
N THR A 701 -15.71 16.33 14.37
CA THR A 701 -15.15 17.42 15.17
C THR A 701 -15.46 17.23 16.65
N ARG A 702 -14.50 17.52 17.50
CA ARG A 702 -14.69 17.56 18.95
C ARG A 702 -15.13 18.97 19.35
N MET A 703 -16.44 19.14 19.51
CA MET A 703 -17.07 20.37 19.96
C MET A 703 -17.12 20.41 21.50
N PRO A 704 -17.44 21.57 22.13
CA PRO A 704 -17.57 21.66 23.60
C PRO A 704 -18.62 20.72 24.22
N ASP A 705 -19.65 20.39 23.48
CA ASP A 705 -20.74 19.51 23.88
C ASP A 705 -20.54 18.05 23.44
N GLY A 706 -19.44 17.72 22.76
CA GLY A 706 -19.11 16.36 22.37
C GLY A 706 -18.60 16.20 20.95
N LEU A 707 -18.63 14.98 20.46
CA LEU A 707 -18.26 14.64 19.10
C LEU A 707 -19.44 14.93 18.16
N HIS A 708 -19.21 15.66 17.07
CA HIS A 708 -20.16 15.90 15.98
C HIS A 708 -19.66 15.31 14.68
N VAL A 709 -20.59 14.77 13.89
CA VAL A 709 -20.32 14.21 12.56
C VAL A 709 -21.12 14.95 11.50
N TYR A 710 -20.45 15.37 10.44
CA TYR A 710 -21.04 15.94 9.24
C TYR A 710 -20.73 15.01 8.08
N THR A 711 -21.71 14.72 7.21
CA THR A 711 -21.51 13.72 6.15
C THR A 711 -22.34 14.00 4.91
N THR A 712 -21.92 13.42 3.78
CA THR A 712 -22.70 13.39 2.52
C THR A 712 -23.43 12.07 2.30
N SER A 713 -23.51 11.21 3.33
CA SER A 713 -24.17 9.90 3.26
C SER A 713 -25.42 9.83 4.14
N ASP A 714 -26.21 8.81 3.93
CA ASP A 714 -27.37 8.45 4.76
C ASP A 714 -27.02 7.49 5.92
N LEU A 715 -25.73 7.24 6.15
CA LEU A 715 -25.26 6.36 7.22
C LEU A 715 -25.56 6.97 8.59
N ALA A 716 -25.96 6.11 9.53
CA ALA A 716 -26.22 6.51 10.91
C ALA A 716 -24.92 6.79 11.69
N SER A 717 -25.05 7.50 12.82
CA SER A 717 -23.97 7.68 13.81
C SER A 717 -24.55 7.63 15.22
N ASP A 718 -23.75 7.18 16.18
CA ASP A 718 -24.09 7.25 17.61
C ASP A 718 -23.84 8.67 18.17
N ALA A 719 -23.02 9.49 17.51
CA ALA A 719 -22.84 10.92 17.78
C ALA A 719 -23.88 11.78 17.02
N PRO A 720 -24.14 13.03 17.44
CA PRO A 720 -24.91 13.99 16.66
C PRO A 720 -24.39 14.06 15.21
N LEU A 721 -25.30 13.85 14.25
CA LEU A 721 -24.96 13.77 12.83
C LEU A 721 -25.79 14.80 12.05
N THR A 722 -25.11 15.51 11.15
CA THR A 722 -25.73 16.38 10.14
C THR A 722 -25.37 15.87 8.75
N ALA A 723 -26.40 15.52 7.97
CA ALA A 723 -26.23 15.05 6.59
C ALA A 723 -26.46 16.19 5.59
N TYR A 724 -25.64 16.21 4.54
CA TYR A 724 -25.69 17.16 3.43
C TYR A 724 -25.91 16.42 2.12
N ALA A 725 -26.48 17.10 1.13
CA ALA A 725 -26.80 16.49 -0.16
C ALA A 725 -25.58 16.26 -1.05
N SER A 726 -24.51 17.06 -0.86
CA SER A 726 -23.35 17.02 -1.75
C SER A 726 -22.05 17.47 -1.10
N ASP A 727 -20.95 16.87 -1.57
CA ASP A 727 -19.60 17.35 -1.37
C ASP A 727 -19.32 18.47 -2.39
N ILE A 728 -18.93 19.63 -1.92
CA ILE A 728 -18.58 20.81 -2.71
C ILE A 728 -17.15 21.26 -2.48
N THR A 729 -16.30 20.39 -1.94
CA THR A 729 -14.90 20.70 -1.62
C THR A 729 -14.17 21.35 -2.78
N ASP A 730 -14.36 20.86 -4.01
CA ASP A 730 -13.74 21.42 -5.22
C ASP A 730 -14.25 22.82 -5.60
N ALA A 731 -15.39 23.25 -5.06
CA ALA A 731 -15.91 24.60 -5.25
C ALA A 731 -15.44 25.59 -4.18
N CYS A 732 -14.71 25.13 -3.20
CA CYS A 732 -14.17 25.94 -2.11
C CYS A 732 -12.65 26.05 -2.24
N SER A 733 -12.06 27.12 -1.69
CA SER A 733 -10.62 27.28 -1.64
C SER A 733 -10.19 27.98 -0.35
N VAL A 734 -8.95 27.77 0.04
CA VAL A 734 -8.27 28.42 1.16
C VAL A 734 -6.86 28.82 0.70
N ALA A 735 -6.41 29.99 1.13
CA ALA A 735 -5.14 30.55 0.69
C ALA A 735 -3.91 29.82 1.26
N ASP A 736 -4.02 29.28 2.49
CA ASP A 736 -2.92 28.62 3.16
C ASP A 736 -2.91 27.11 2.83
N PRO A 737 -1.84 26.57 2.24
CA PRO A 737 -1.75 25.16 1.85
C PRO A 737 -1.64 24.19 3.03
N LEU A 738 -1.37 24.66 4.26
CA LEU A 738 -1.32 23.85 5.48
C LEU A 738 -2.71 23.62 6.09
N VAL A 739 -3.75 24.25 5.52
CA VAL A 739 -5.12 24.12 6.00
C VAL A 739 -5.88 23.11 5.16
N THR A 740 -6.32 22.03 5.80
CA THR A 740 -7.25 21.07 5.21
C THR A 740 -8.62 21.72 5.02
N LEU A 741 -9.18 21.66 3.83
CA LEU A 741 -10.50 22.21 3.52
C LEU A 741 -11.43 21.07 3.08
N VAL A 742 -12.67 21.07 3.60
CA VAL A 742 -13.78 20.22 3.15
C VAL A 742 -15.06 21.05 3.12
N GLY A 743 -15.83 20.97 2.06
CA GLY A 743 -17.08 21.72 1.90
C GLY A 743 -18.27 20.81 1.61
N PHE A 744 -19.37 21.00 2.33
CA PHE A 744 -20.64 20.30 2.10
C PHE A 744 -21.78 21.27 1.89
N ALA A 745 -22.77 20.88 1.10
CA ALA A 745 -23.95 21.69 0.89
C ALA A 745 -25.24 20.88 0.74
N ASP A 746 -26.33 21.48 1.15
CA ASP A 746 -27.70 21.11 0.79
C ASP A 746 -28.44 22.30 0.16
N ALA A 747 -29.78 22.21 0.06
CA ALA A 747 -30.59 23.29 -0.53
C ALA A 747 -30.61 24.60 0.30
N GLU A 748 -30.32 24.52 1.59
CA GLU A 748 -30.51 25.63 2.54
C GLU A 748 -29.22 26.10 3.19
N THR A 749 -28.27 25.18 3.34
CA THR A 749 -27.05 25.39 4.14
C THR A 749 -25.79 24.89 3.40
N THR A 750 -24.74 25.67 3.53
CA THR A 750 -23.36 25.26 3.15
C THR A 750 -22.51 25.24 4.40
N LEU A 751 -21.75 24.17 4.58
CA LEU A 751 -20.73 24.01 5.61
C LEU A 751 -19.35 23.98 4.97
N ILE A 752 -18.43 24.83 5.44
CA ILE A 752 -17.02 24.75 5.09
C ILE A 752 -16.26 24.42 6.36
N PHE A 753 -15.52 23.33 6.33
CA PHE A 753 -14.60 22.91 7.37
C PHE A 753 -13.17 23.30 7.00
N LEU A 754 -12.42 23.82 7.97
CA LEU A 754 -11.03 24.18 7.84
C LEU A 754 -10.25 23.59 9.01
N GLY A 755 -9.33 22.67 8.76
CA GLY A 755 -8.51 21.99 9.77
C GLY A 755 -7.05 22.40 9.66
N ASN A 756 -6.42 22.74 10.78
CA ASN A 756 -5.01 23.08 10.85
C ASN A 756 -4.21 21.89 11.38
N SER A 757 -3.36 21.29 10.56
CA SER A 757 -2.45 20.21 10.95
C SER A 757 -1.05 20.72 11.36
N SER A 758 -0.79 22.03 11.32
CA SER A 758 0.48 22.61 11.70
C SER A 758 0.59 22.86 13.21
N SER A 759 1.80 23.10 13.68
CA SER A 759 2.10 23.43 15.06
C SER A 759 1.94 24.93 15.39
N GLN A 760 1.45 25.73 14.43
CA GLN A 760 1.28 27.19 14.57
C GLN A 760 -0.16 27.60 14.35
N THR A 761 -0.55 28.72 14.91
CA THR A 761 -1.84 29.37 14.61
C THR A 761 -1.79 29.96 13.20
N ILE A 762 -2.79 29.64 12.38
CA ILE A 762 -2.94 30.12 11.01
C ILE A 762 -4.06 31.15 10.95
N THR A 763 -3.81 32.26 10.25
CA THR A 763 -4.85 33.23 9.83
C THR A 763 -4.96 33.16 8.32
N THR A 764 -6.15 32.80 7.83
CA THR A 764 -6.41 32.61 6.41
C THR A 764 -7.82 33.06 6.05
N ALA A 765 -8.20 32.95 4.78
CA ALA A 765 -9.55 33.18 4.31
C ALA A 765 -10.04 32.00 3.47
N ALA A 766 -11.27 31.58 3.72
CA ALA A 766 -11.93 30.59 2.89
C ALA A 766 -12.85 31.27 1.89
N THR A 767 -12.81 30.81 0.65
CA THR A 767 -13.69 31.27 -0.43
C THR A 767 -14.56 30.14 -0.96
N ILE A 768 -15.67 30.49 -1.59
CA ILE A 768 -16.54 29.56 -2.30
C ILE A 768 -16.82 30.12 -3.69
N ALA A 769 -16.75 29.28 -4.71
CA ALA A 769 -16.86 29.72 -6.11
C ALA A 769 -18.27 30.20 -6.51
N LYS A 770 -19.31 29.70 -5.83
CA LYS A 770 -20.69 30.00 -6.20
C LYS A 770 -21.64 29.91 -5.01
N LEU A 771 -22.49 30.92 -4.86
CA LEU A 771 -23.60 30.95 -3.92
C LEU A 771 -24.90 31.31 -4.65
N PRO A 772 -26.06 30.74 -4.24
CA PRO A 772 -27.30 30.87 -5.00
C PRO A 772 -28.03 32.20 -4.81
N ARG A 773 -27.75 33.00 -3.78
CA ARG A 773 -28.47 34.21 -3.40
C ARG A 773 -27.54 35.41 -3.23
N ASP A 774 -28.12 36.62 -3.16
CA ASP A 774 -27.38 37.87 -2.99
C ASP A 774 -26.98 38.17 -1.54
N GLU A 775 -27.70 37.59 -0.57
CA GLU A 775 -27.43 37.70 0.88
C GLU A 775 -27.54 36.35 1.56
N HIS A 776 -26.70 36.12 2.58
CA HIS A 776 -26.63 34.91 3.38
C HIS A 776 -26.38 35.25 4.85
N SER A 777 -26.94 34.45 5.75
CA SER A 777 -26.56 34.45 7.17
C SER A 777 -25.32 33.63 7.33
N VAL A 778 -24.30 34.15 7.99
CA VAL A 778 -23.00 33.48 8.20
C VAL A 778 -22.69 33.38 9.68
N ARG A 779 -22.35 32.19 10.14
CA ARG A 779 -21.80 31.98 11.47
C ARG A 779 -20.52 31.11 11.39
N THR A 780 -19.60 31.33 12.33
CA THR A 780 -18.34 30.63 12.37
C THR A 780 -18.14 30.01 13.76
N PHE A 781 -17.62 28.79 13.78
CA PHE A 781 -17.04 28.18 14.98
C PHE A 781 -15.54 28.10 14.81
N SER A 782 -14.79 28.44 15.84
CA SER A 782 -13.34 28.25 15.84
C SER A 782 -12.90 27.66 17.19
N THR A 783 -11.95 26.74 17.15
CA THR A 783 -11.32 26.17 18.34
C THR A 783 -10.54 27.21 19.14
N VAL A 784 -10.18 28.34 18.54
CA VAL A 784 -9.57 29.49 19.23
C VAL A 784 -10.53 30.09 20.27
N TRP A 785 -11.79 30.27 19.89
CA TRP A 785 -12.83 30.87 20.74
C TRP A 785 -13.69 29.82 21.44
N ASN A 786 -13.68 28.61 20.92
CA ASN A 786 -14.43 27.45 21.36
C ASN A 786 -15.95 27.68 21.45
N GLN A 787 -16.46 28.51 20.56
CA GLN A 787 -17.90 28.88 20.45
C GLN A 787 -18.28 29.31 19.04
N TRP A 788 -19.58 29.25 18.74
CA TRP A 788 -20.13 29.84 17.54
C TRP A 788 -20.18 31.38 17.69
N GLN A 789 -19.80 32.07 16.63
CA GLN A 789 -19.88 33.52 16.48
C GLN A 789 -20.78 33.84 15.28
N ASP A 790 -21.73 34.71 15.44
CA ASP A 790 -22.60 35.20 14.36
C ASP A 790 -21.88 36.36 13.64
N ALA A 791 -21.54 36.15 12.38
CA ALA A 791 -21.00 37.18 11.50
C ALA A 791 -22.08 38.05 10.86
N GLY A 792 -23.35 37.71 11.12
CA GLY A 792 -24.52 38.46 10.62
C GLY A 792 -24.86 38.12 9.16
N ARG A 793 -25.54 39.05 8.52
CA ARG A 793 -25.88 38.92 7.08
C ARG A 793 -24.77 39.53 6.25
N LEU A 794 -24.21 38.72 5.36
CA LEU A 794 -23.18 39.14 4.42
C LEU A 794 -23.72 39.06 2.99
N LYS A 795 -23.25 39.98 2.16
CA LYS A 795 -23.54 39.93 0.73
C LYS A 795 -22.75 38.79 0.08
N ARG A 796 -23.31 38.23 -0.99
CA ARG A 796 -22.66 37.17 -1.76
C ARG A 796 -21.23 37.56 -2.15
N ASP A 797 -21.01 38.76 -2.65
CA ASP A 797 -19.70 39.20 -3.13
C ASP A 797 -18.66 39.23 -1.98
N ASP A 798 -19.07 39.68 -0.79
CA ASP A 798 -18.20 39.68 0.40
C ASP A 798 -17.78 38.24 0.82
N ILE A 799 -18.68 37.26 0.64
CA ILE A 799 -18.39 35.84 0.93
C ILE A 799 -17.50 35.24 -0.16
N LEU A 800 -17.71 35.59 -1.43
CA LEU A 800 -16.87 35.12 -2.54
C LEU A 800 -15.46 35.73 -2.47
N ASP A 801 -15.30 36.94 -1.93
CA ASP A 801 -14.00 37.58 -1.69
C ASP A 801 -13.21 36.91 -0.51
N GLY A 802 -13.91 36.18 0.37
CA GLY A 802 -13.35 35.33 1.40
C GLY A 802 -13.75 35.68 2.84
N ILE A 803 -14.06 34.65 3.60
CA ILE A 803 -14.35 34.74 5.02
C ILE A 803 -13.05 34.51 5.80
N ALA A 804 -12.58 35.55 6.47
CA ALA A 804 -11.36 35.50 7.29
C ALA A 804 -11.59 34.64 8.55
N VAL A 805 -10.64 33.76 8.85
CA VAL A 805 -10.67 32.85 10.00
C VAL A 805 -9.30 32.75 10.67
N VAL A 806 -9.32 32.42 11.96
CA VAL A 806 -8.11 32.09 12.74
C VAL A 806 -8.28 30.69 13.30
N ILE A 807 -7.26 29.83 13.08
CA ILE A 807 -7.28 28.43 13.48
C ILE A 807 -6.03 28.14 14.29
N ASP A 808 -6.15 27.72 15.53
CA ASP A 808 -5.04 27.35 16.39
C ASP A 808 -4.36 26.06 15.93
N ALA A 809 -3.17 25.79 16.47
CA ALA A 809 -2.40 24.58 16.15
C ALA A 809 -3.22 23.31 16.46
N GLY A 810 -3.33 22.42 15.49
CA GLY A 810 -4.15 21.20 15.58
C GLY A 810 -5.67 21.44 15.71
N GLY A 811 -6.10 22.70 15.59
CA GLY A 811 -7.50 23.10 15.71
C GLY A 811 -8.27 23.09 14.39
N PHE A 812 -9.51 23.58 14.45
CA PHE A 812 -10.36 23.69 13.27
C PHE A 812 -11.32 24.90 13.35
N CYS A 813 -11.85 25.26 12.19
CA CYS A 813 -12.93 26.21 12.05
C CYS A 813 -14.06 25.60 11.20
N LEU A 814 -15.30 25.89 11.56
CA LEU A 814 -16.48 25.64 10.74
C LEU A 814 -17.07 26.99 10.31
N ILE A 815 -17.42 27.10 9.04
CA ILE A 815 -18.16 28.23 8.49
C ILE A 815 -19.49 27.68 7.99
N GLU A 816 -20.57 28.15 8.57
CA GLU A 816 -21.92 27.79 8.13
C GLU A 816 -22.54 28.99 7.43
N ILE A 817 -22.97 28.78 6.19
CA ILE A 817 -23.60 29.76 5.33
C ILE A 817 -25.03 29.28 5.08
N SER A 818 -26.03 30.01 5.54
CA SER A 818 -27.44 29.63 5.40
C SER A 818 -28.25 30.72 4.72
N GLN A 819 -29.50 30.39 4.41
CA GLN A 819 -30.44 31.35 3.91
C GLN A 819 -30.68 32.44 4.98
N PRO A 820 -30.89 33.71 4.61
CA PRO A 820 -31.11 34.83 5.55
C PRO A 820 -32.33 34.66 6.48
#